data_61ee6e8f3027326c062950415908bcf9
#
_entry.id   61ee6e8f3027326c062950415908bcf9
#
_cell.length_a   1.000
_cell.length_b   1.000
_cell.length_c   1.000
_cell.angle_alpha   90.00
_cell.angle_beta   90.00
_cell.angle_gamma   90.00
#
_symmetry.space_group_name_H-M   'P 1'
#
loop_
_entity.id
_entity.type
_entity.pdbx_description
1 polymer ?
#
loop_
_entity_poly.entity_id
_entity_poly.type
_entity_poly.pdbx_seq_one_letter_code
_entity_poly.pdbx_strand_id
1 'polypeptide(L)'
;MLKTSNYFLIKVISVEVNRGVYTIKKNLSVLEGCKYLGLVIPRFCYHEMLSVAGNCRMCLVEVVMGSLAQKPVVSCAMPFLSNMKILLDTPLLQKARANVVEMLLLYHPLDCPVCDQAGECDLQDQTKIYGVKFSRHFFHKRGVENKNSGPIVKTIMSRCIHCTRCVRFNQEILGTEVLGTINRGVMTEISSYDLQPLLSELSGNIVDLCPVGALTLKPYAFKTRPWELKISESIDLTDSLGSNIFIHYKNLEIFRVLPKINKNLNATLISDKARFFYDSLLHNRLIEPLKVGKPCSTESMLFEILKAVQSKKKLLILCNSEISLEVLFLLKLLTYHYSNLKIKSVVTEFQQKNFYSGLVGSVNSIVTNSKVCLLFSLNLQVESVLLNYKLRKKFLHESLEIHSFLNFFNTNNFSTFINLNAKNFQFLLKGKNRFFGQLIKETNGLSLIIGEETLYKRGIQALSITQLFKSINFKTQPLIIGNTCNSAGAKLSNLKCFTKNDVLMARNVFCLNLMSSNVSLRRLLETPMLIKFWFNTHYSALALKANFSSPLASDYMTSGIFLNCETRPQLSSQIFLRDKVTTSLDDLLKFLLSVKPEKSLFPFLEKEKSIILEPSLFENKKIFNFTCTNFATDLKKVSLYPLKVISYDHYLSTKQCENSKILINCSLELRKKCNQQF
;
A
#
# COMPACT_ATOMS: atom_id res chain seq x y z
N MET A 1 44.92 -9.86 8.61
CA MET A 1 44.65 -9.68 7.16
C MET A 1 43.23 -9.21 7.00
N LEU A 2 43.05 -7.90 6.82
CA LEU A 2 41.75 -7.24 6.59
C LEU A 2 41.28 -7.57 5.16
N LYS A 3 40.18 -8.30 5.02
CA LYS A 3 39.52 -8.49 3.74
C LYS A 3 38.94 -7.15 3.28
N THR A 4 39.55 -6.60 2.25
CA THR A 4 39.08 -5.43 1.54
C THR A 4 37.68 -5.68 1.03
N SER A 5 36.73 -4.87 1.51
CA SER A 5 35.38 -4.77 0.99
C SER A 5 35.43 -4.37 -0.48
N ASN A 6 34.91 -5.20 -1.36
CA ASN A 6 34.67 -4.85 -2.77
C ASN A 6 33.64 -3.70 -2.83
N TYR A 7 34.13 -2.47 -2.74
CA TYR A 7 33.37 -1.34 -3.21
C TYR A 7 33.17 -1.53 -4.73
N PHE A 8 31.96 -1.73 -5.17
CA PHE A 8 31.59 -1.62 -6.56
C PHE A 8 32.01 -0.22 -7.03
N LEU A 9 33.15 -0.13 -7.71
CA LEU A 9 33.60 1.10 -8.37
C LEU A 9 32.51 1.49 -9.38
N ILE A 10 31.68 2.47 -8.98
CA ILE A 10 30.70 3.06 -9.87
C ILE A 10 31.49 3.73 -10.98
N LYS A 11 31.55 3.11 -12.16
CA LYS A 11 32.20 3.70 -13.32
C LYS A 11 31.48 4.98 -13.67
N VAL A 12 32.16 6.11 -13.56
CA VAL A 12 31.67 7.45 -13.91
C VAL A 12 32.27 7.83 -15.26
N ILE A 13 31.51 8.54 -16.03
CA ILE A 13 31.95 9.09 -17.34
C ILE A 13 31.78 10.62 -17.33
N SER A 14 32.68 11.32 -18.00
CA SER A 14 32.54 12.75 -18.23
C SER A 14 31.74 13.01 -19.52
N VAL A 15 30.79 13.92 -19.46
CA VAL A 15 29.92 14.28 -20.58
C VAL A 15 29.71 15.81 -20.58
N GLU A 16 29.54 16.40 -21.74
CA GLU A 16 29.18 17.80 -21.87
C GLU A 16 27.69 17.93 -22.20
N VAL A 17 26.94 18.67 -21.38
CA VAL A 17 25.51 18.94 -21.63
C VAL A 17 25.30 20.46 -21.62
N ASN A 18 24.80 21.04 -22.72
CA ASN A 18 24.59 22.48 -22.88
C ASN A 18 25.78 23.33 -22.46
N ARG A 19 27.02 22.95 -22.87
CA ARG A 19 28.30 23.59 -22.53
C ARG A 19 28.78 23.37 -21.08
N GLY A 20 28.01 22.66 -20.21
CA GLY A 20 28.46 22.27 -18.90
C GLY A 20 29.07 20.86 -18.92
N VAL A 21 30.20 20.65 -18.23
CA VAL A 21 30.84 19.33 -18.08
C VAL A 21 30.37 18.71 -16.80
N TYR A 22 29.86 17.48 -16.89
CA TYR A 22 29.30 16.74 -15.77
C TYR A 22 29.85 15.31 -15.68
N THR A 23 29.91 14.78 -14.47
CA THR A 23 30.27 13.39 -14.22
C THR A 23 29.01 12.59 -13.92
N ILE A 24 28.74 11.55 -14.70
CA ILE A 24 27.51 10.76 -14.63
C ILE A 24 27.86 9.28 -14.52
N LYS A 25 27.00 8.50 -13.85
CA LYS A 25 27.13 7.05 -13.80
C LYS A 25 27.03 6.44 -15.20
N LYS A 26 27.98 5.56 -15.53
CA LYS A 26 27.91 4.74 -16.73
C LYS A 26 26.62 3.88 -16.70
N ASN A 27 26.05 3.57 -17.85
CA ASN A 27 24.83 2.75 -18.04
C ASN A 27 23.49 3.45 -17.80
N LEU A 28 23.45 4.77 -17.72
CA LEU A 28 22.18 5.51 -17.80
C LEU A 28 21.90 5.91 -19.26
N SER A 29 20.61 5.99 -19.61
CA SER A 29 20.20 6.65 -20.85
C SER A 29 20.44 8.17 -20.73
N VAL A 30 20.56 8.85 -21.88
CA VAL A 30 20.72 10.31 -21.92
C VAL A 30 19.57 10.99 -21.17
N LEU A 31 18.35 10.51 -21.33
CA LEU A 31 17.18 11.05 -20.63
C LEU A 31 17.29 10.89 -19.11
N GLU A 32 17.69 9.71 -18.62
CA GLU A 32 17.85 9.46 -17.18
C GLU A 32 18.99 10.27 -16.56
N GLY A 33 20.11 10.35 -17.25
CA GLY A 33 21.24 11.13 -16.77
C GLY A 33 20.94 12.63 -16.75
N CYS A 34 20.27 13.18 -17.76
CA CYS A 34 19.81 14.57 -17.75
C CYS A 34 18.83 14.84 -16.61
N LYS A 35 17.91 13.90 -16.35
CA LYS A 35 17.01 13.97 -15.18
C LYS A 35 17.78 13.98 -13.85
N TYR A 36 18.82 13.16 -13.74
CA TYR A 36 19.70 13.15 -12.56
C TYR A 36 20.41 14.48 -12.33
N LEU A 37 20.75 15.20 -13.42
CA LEU A 37 21.32 16.54 -13.39
C LEU A 37 20.28 17.67 -13.17
N GLY A 38 19.00 17.35 -13.03
CA GLY A 38 17.92 18.32 -12.92
C GLY A 38 17.48 18.95 -14.26
N LEU A 39 17.98 18.43 -15.38
CA LEU A 39 17.65 18.91 -16.72
C LEU A 39 16.41 18.17 -17.26
N VAL A 40 15.40 18.91 -17.69
CA VAL A 40 14.13 18.33 -18.15
C VAL A 40 14.16 18.13 -19.66
N ILE A 41 13.93 16.89 -20.10
CA ILE A 41 13.70 16.53 -21.50
C ILE A 41 12.22 16.13 -21.66
N PRO A 42 11.46 16.73 -22.59
CA PRO A 42 10.05 16.41 -22.80
C PRO A 42 9.88 14.98 -23.31
N ARG A 43 8.83 14.30 -22.86
CA ARG A 43 8.56 12.89 -23.21
C ARG A 43 7.08 12.52 -23.03
N PHE A 44 6.60 11.54 -23.81
CA PHE A 44 5.28 10.93 -23.61
C PHE A 44 5.38 9.43 -23.36
N CYS A 45 6.09 8.67 -24.21
CA CYS A 45 6.07 7.20 -24.14
C CYS A 45 6.98 6.64 -23.03
N TYR A 46 8.05 7.33 -22.65
CA TYR A 46 8.99 6.87 -21.63
C TYR A 46 8.38 6.97 -20.21
N HIS A 47 8.56 5.91 -19.43
CA HIS A 47 8.29 5.88 -18.00
C HIS A 47 9.35 5.04 -17.28
N GLU A 48 9.79 5.46 -16.09
CA GLU A 48 10.91 4.82 -15.35
C GLU A 48 10.70 3.36 -14.99
N MET A 49 9.44 2.94 -14.86
CA MET A 49 9.10 1.57 -14.50
C MET A 49 8.85 0.64 -15.68
N LEU A 50 8.82 1.17 -16.89
CA LEU A 50 8.47 0.44 -18.10
C LEU A 50 9.65 0.37 -19.06
N SER A 51 9.69 -0.65 -19.90
CA SER A 51 10.64 -0.76 -21.00
C SER A 51 10.58 0.46 -21.94
N VAL A 52 11.65 0.71 -22.66
CA VAL A 52 11.75 1.86 -23.58
C VAL A 52 11.02 1.54 -24.89
N ALA A 53 9.99 2.33 -25.24
CA ALA A 53 9.27 2.19 -26.49
C ALA A 53 9.88 3.03 -27.66
N GLY A 54 10.39 4.24 -27.35
CA GLY A 54 11.01 5.12 -28.33
C GLY A 54 10.11 5.64 -29.46
N ASN A 55 8.77 5.51 -29.33
CA ASN A 55 7.80 5.77 -30.41
C ASN A 55 7.30 7.21 -30.51
N CYS A 56 7.22 7.98 -29.41
CA CYS A 56 6.65 9.34 -29.43
C CYS A 56 7.58 10.38 -30.07
N ARG A 57 8.87 10.16 -30.10
CA ARG A 57 9.89 11.06 -30.63
C ARG A 57 9.96 12.47 -30.01
N MET A 58 9.29 12.68 -28.88
CA MET A 58 9.33 13.98 -28.20
C MET A 58 10.65 14.24 -27.47
N CYS A 59 11.36 13.20 -27.05
CA CYS A 59 12.62 13.28 -26.29
C CYS A 59 13.87 13.44 -27.16
N LEU A 60 13.76 14.02 -28.36
CA LEU A 60 14.90 14.27 -29.23
C LEU A 60 15.89 15.23 -28.60
N VAL A 61 17.17 14.91 -28.70
CA VAL A 61 18.34 15.73 -28.35
C VAL A 61 19.36 15.65 -29.46
N GLU A 62 20.22 16.68 -29.62
CA GLU A 62 21.32 16.61 -30.56
C GLU A 62 22.58 16.11 -29.86
N VAL A 63 23.25 15.19 -30.50
CA VAL A 63 24.48 14.57 -30.00
C VAL A 63 25.61 14.81 -30.98
N VAL A 64 26.73 15.25 -30.44
CA VAL A 64 28.00 15.42 -31.19
C VAL A 64 29.01 14.45 -30.60
N MET A 65 29.58 13.62 -31.43
CA MET A 65 30.60 12.62 -31.06
C MET A 65 31.78 12.74 -32.02
N GLY A 66 32.88 13.37 -31.56
CA GLY A 66 34.07 13.56 -32.34
C GLY A 66 33.80 14.38 -33.62
N SER A 67 34.19 13.86 -34.80
CA SER A 67 33.97 14.48 -36.12
C SER A 67 32.60 14.17 -36.73
N LEU A 68 31.75 13.35 -36.03
CA LEU A 68 30.44 13.02 -36.55
C LEU A 68 29.51 14.23 -36.51
N ALA A 69 28.77 14.43 -37.62
CA ALA A 69 27.82 15.51 -37.74
C ALA A 69 26.77 15.46 -36.64
N GLN A 70 26.40 16.64 -36.16
CA GLN A 70 25.32 16.82 -35.20
C GLN A 70 24.00 16.24 -35.71
N LYS A 71 23.45 15.26 -35.01
CA LYS A 71 22.20 14.57 -35.39
C LYS A 71 21.22 14.52 -34.25
N PRO A 72 19.92 14.70 -34.50
CA PRO A 72 18.89 14.48 -33.49
C PRO A 72 18.72 12.96 -33.21
N VAL A 73 18.83 12.58 -31.92
CA VAL A 73 18.69 11.20 -31.46
C VAL A 73 17.65 11.11 -30.35
N VAL A 74 17.13 9.91 -30.14
CA VAL A 74 16.11 9.63 -29.11
C VAL A 74 16.80 9.41 -27.75
N SER A 75 16.73 10.39 -26.87
CA SER A 75 17.45 10.38 -25.57
C SER A 75 17.04 9.24 -24.64
N CYS A 76 15.81 8.75 -24.71
CA CYS A 76 15.33 7.66 -23.85
C CYS A 76 15.96 6.29 -24.20
N ALA A 77 16.45 6.11 -25.44
CA ALA A 77 17.07 4.86 -25.90
C ALA A 77 18.59 4.96 -26.08
N MET A 78 19.14 6.17 -26.09
CA MET A 78 20.57 6.39 -26.28
C MET A 78 21.31 6.32 -24.94
N PRO A 79 22.30 5.42 -24.76
CA PRO A 79 23.13 5.40 -23.57
C PRO A 79 24.12 6.56 -23.57
N PHE A 80 24.51 7.03 -22.38
CA PHE A 80 25.63 7.95 -22.25
C PHE A 80 26.95 7.27 -22.57
N LEU A 81 27.75 7.93 -23.41
CA LEU A 81 29.11 7.53 -23.72
C LEU A 81 30.11 8.62 -23.27
N SER A 82 31.35 8.23 -23.01
CA SER A 82 32.41 9.20 -22.67
C SER A 82 32.66 10.19 -23.78
N ASN A 83 32.97 11.45 -23.43
CA ASN A 83 33.20 12.55 -24.34
C ASN A 83 32.03 12.90 -25.28
N MET A 84 30.82 12.52 -24.92
CA MET A 84 29.62 12.90 -25.67
C MET A 84 29.25 14.36 -25.34
N LYS A 85 28.96 15.14 -26.37
CA LYS A 85 28.37 16.48 -26.24
C LYS A 85 26.89 16.42 -26.58
N ILE A 86 26.03 16.90 -25.68
CA ILE A 86 24.59 16.87 -25.82
C ILE A 86 24.04 18.27 -25.75
N LEU A 87 23.24 18.61 -26.74
CA LEU A 87 22.51 19.87 -26.80
C LEU A 87 21.01 19.57 -26.62
N LEU A 88 20.40 20.27 -25.67
CA LEU A 88 19.00 20.02 -25.29
C LEU A 88 18.02 21.01 -25.94
N ASP A 89 18.53 22.20 -26.32
CA ASP A 89 17.70 23.26 -26.85
C ASP A 89 18.42 23.97 -28.02
N THR A 90 18.12 23.53 -29.23
CA THR A 90 18.59 24.09 -30.48
C THR A 90 17.41 24.46 -31.37
N PRO A 91 17.53 25.37 -32.35
CA PRO A 91 16.44 25.70 -33.27
C PRO A 91 15.88 24.46 -33.99
N LEU A 92 16.76 23.50 -34.34
CA LEU A 92 16.34 22.24 -34.96
C LEU A 92 15.46 21.40 -34.02
N LEU A 93 15.87 21.27 -32.76
CA LEU A 93 15.11 20.51 -31.76
C LEU A 93 13.77 21.18 -31.42
N GLN A 94 13.74 22.49 -31.31
CA GLN A 94 12.51 23.25 -31.11
C GLN A 94 11.52 23.00 -32.24
N LYS A 95 11.98 23.10 -33.50
CA LYS A 95 11.17 22.82 -34.68
C LYS A 95 10.72 21.36 -34.73
N ALA A 96 11.61 20.41 -34.40
CA ALA A 96 11.27 18.97 -34.35
C ALA A 96 10.20 18.66 -33.28
N ARG A 97 10.34 19.23 -32.07
CA ARG A 97 9.34 19.05 -30.99
C ARG A 97 8.01 19.71 -31.34
N ALA A 98 8.02 20.91 -31.97
CA ALA A 98 6.80 21.54 -32.43
C ALA A 98 6.05 20.66 -33.46
N ASN A 99 6.79 20.10 -34.43
CA ASN A 99 6.19 19.16 -35.39
C ASN A 99 5.62 17.90 -34.74
N VAL A 100 6.32 17.33 -33.77
CA VAL A 100 5.80 16.14 -33.02
C VAL A 100 4.50 16.49 -32.28
N VAL A 101 4.45 17.62 -31.59
CA VAL A 101 3.23 18.06 -30.90
C VAL A 101 2.10 18.28 -31.91
N GLU A 102 2.37 18.94 -33.04
CA GLU A 102 1.38 19.14 -34.09
C GLU A 102 0.83 17.82 -34.62
N MET A 103 1.69 16.82 -34.88
CA MET A 103 1.27 15.47 -35.30
C MET A 103 0.38 14.78 -34.26
N LEU A 104 0.69 14.90 -32.98
CA LEU A 104 -0.14 14.34 -31.91
C LEU A 104 -1.50 15.03 -31.80
N LEU A 105 -1.58 16.33 -32.11
CA LEU A 105 -2.81 17.10 -32.07
C LEU A 105 -3.70 16.94 -33.30
N LEU A 106 -3.22 16.39 -34.42
CA LEU A 106 -3.99 16.24 -35.65
C LEU A 106 -5.37 15.59 -35.42
N TYR A 107 -5.39 14.47 -34.74
CA TYR A 107 -6.62 13.72 -34.45
C TYR A 107 -7.07 13.81 -32.99
N HIS A 108 -6.34 14.55 -32.14
CA HIS A 108 -6.73 14.75 -30.75
C HIS A 108 -7.99 15.62 -30.67
N PRO A 109 -9.06 15.17 -29.96
CA PRO A 109 -10.31 15.95 -29.89
C PRO A 109 -10.15 17.22 -29.05
N LEU A 110 -10.97 18.25 -29.32
CA LEU A 110 -10.99 19.51 -28.57
C LEU A 110 -11.78 19.38 -27.25
N ASP A 111 -11.53 18.33 -26.50
CA ASP A 111 -12.29 17.93 -25.32
C ASP A 111 -11.76 18.50 -24.00
N CYS A 112 -10.75 19.36 -23.98
CA CYS A 112 -10.12 19.83 -22.74
C CYS A 112 -11.15 20.35 -21.70
N PRO A 113 -12.20 21.12 -22.05
CA PRO A 113 -13.20 21.57 -21.08
C PRO A 113 -13.97 20.43 -20.41
N VAL A 114 -14.19 19.29 -21.11
CA VAL A 114 -14.91 18.12 -20.64
C VAL A 114 -14.01 16.91 -20.37
N CYS A 115 -12.68 17.11 -20.39
CA CYS A 115 -11.72 16.07 -20.14
C CYS A 115 -11.32 16.04 -18.65
N ASP A 116 -11.43 14.88 -18.01
CA ASP A 116 -11.09 14.71 -16.59
C ASP A 116 -9.57 14.91 -16.30
N GLN A 117 -8.71 14.86 -17.33
CA GLN A 117 -7.26 15.07 -17.21
C GLN A 117 -6.85 16.55 -17.33
N ALA A 118 -7.76 17.45 -17.67
CA ALA A 118 -7.42 18.87 -17.87
C ALA A 118 -6.83 19.51 -16.61
N GLY A 119 -5.72 20.22 -16.76
CA GLY A 119 -4.94 20.84 -15.68
C GLY A 119 -3.81 19.97 -15.11
N GLU A 120 -3.75 18.67 -15.49
CA GLU A 120 -2.66 17.76 -15.15
C GLU A 120 -2.28 16.86 -16.36
N CYS A 121 -2.43 17.40 -17.56
CA CYS A 121 -2.22 16.66 -18.82
C CYS A 121 -0.88 16.97 -19.42
N ASP A 122 -0.01 15.95 -19.56
CA ASP A 122 1.32 16.10 -20.18
C ASP A 122 1.23 16.72 -21.58
N LEU A 123 0.17 16.39 -22.36
CA LEU A 123 -0.01 16.92 -23.70
C LEU A 123 -0.33 18.41 -23.69
N GLN A 124 -1.20 18.87 -22.76
CA GLN A 124 -1.50 20.30 -22.62
C GLN A 124 -0.24 21.10 -22.26
N ASP A 125 0.52 20.64 -21.27
CA ASP A 125 1.72 21.33 -20.79
C ASP A 125 2.79 21.40 -21.87
N GLN A 126 3.05 20.29 -22.57
CA GLN A 126 4.02 20.27 -23.66
C GLN A 126 3.56 21.03 -24.90
N THR A 127 2.25 21.08 -25.16
CA THR A 127 1.69 21.89 -26.24
C THR A 127 1.89 23.38 -25.95
N LYS A 128 1.71 23.82 -24.70
CA LYS A 128 1.93 25.21 -24.30
C LYS A 128 3.39 25.63 -24.46
N ILE A 129 4.36 24.74 -24.19
CA ILE A 129 5.78 25.03 -24.21
C ILE A 129 6.36 24.92 -25.62
N TYR A 130 6.03 23.89 -26.38
CA TYR A 130 6.67 23.52 -27.62
C TYR A 130 5.76 23.62 -28.86
N GLY A 131 4.43 23.70 -28.66
CA GLY A 131 3.47 23.68 -29.76
C GLY A 131 3.35 25.00 -30.51
N VAL A 132 2.80 24.93 -31.70
CA VAL A 132 2.45 26.12 -32.50
C VAL A 132 1.10 26.69 -32.03
N LYS A 133 0.88 28.01 -32.27
CA LYS A 133 -0.29 28.75 -31.78
C LYS A 133 -1.57 28.48 -32.59
N PHE A 134 -1.46 27.93 -33.80
CA PHE A 134 -2.56 27.70 -34.71
C PHE A 134 -2.48 26.30 -35.32
N SER A 135 -3.64 25.79 -35.78
CA SER A 135 -3.74 24.48 -36.46
C SER A 135 -3.76 24.66 -37.95
N ARG A 136 -3.03 23.78 -38.66
CA ARG A 136 -3.05 23.67 -40.14
C ARG A 136 -3.96 22.55 -40.61
N HIS A 137 -4.70 21.90 -39.70
CA HIS A 137 -5.53 20.73 -39.95
C HIS A 137 -6.98 21.15 -40.21
N PHE A 138 -7.52 20.78 -41.37
CA PHE A 138 -8.86 21.16 -41.82
C PHE A 138 -9.83 19.97 -41.91
N PHE A 139 -9.34 18.75 -41.72
CA PHE A 139 -10.14 17.52 -41.83
C PHE A 139 -10.85 17.18 -40.50
N HIS A 140 -11.86 16.32 -40.60
CA HIS A 140 -12.54 15.81 -39.43
C HIS A 140 -11.59 15.01 -38.53
N LYS A 141 -11.74 15.19 -37.21
CA LYS A 141 -10.97 14.44 -36.24
C LYS A 141 -11.50 13.01 -36.14
N ARG A 142 -10.60 12.08 -35.85
CA ARG A 142 -10.90 10.67 -35.70
C ARG A 142 -11.87 10.42 -34.53
N GLY A 143 -12.94 9.66 -34.79
CA GLY A 143 -13.81 9.09 -33.74
C GLY A 143 -13.40 7.63 -33.46
N VAL A 144 -13.33 7.28 -32.20
CA VAL A 144 -13.09 5.89 -31.75
C VAL A 144 -14.10 5.55 -30.69
N GLU A 145 -14.71 4.36 -30.79
CA GLU A 145 -15.66 3.87 -29.80
C GLU A 145 -15.02 3.62 -28.45
N ASN A 146 -15.75 3.94 -27.39
CA ASN A 146 -15.30 3.68 -26.03
C ASN A 146 -15.45 2.18 -25.69
N LYS A 147 -14.40 1.57 -25.19
CA LYS A 147 -14.41 0.16 -24.80
C LYS A 147 -14.61 0.01 -23.31
N ASN A 148 -15.18 -1.10 -22.87
CA ASN A 148 -15.33 -1.39 -21.45
C ASN A 148 -14.03 -1.99 -20.89
N SER A 149 -13.29 -1.21 -20.09
CA SER A 149 -12.04 -1.67 -19.44
C SER A 149 -12.24 -2.06 -17.97
N GLY A 150 -13.46 -2.40 -17.57
CA GLY A 150 -13.77 -2.83 -16.20
C GLY A 150 -14.42 -1.75 -15.33
N PRO A 151 -14.58 -1.99 -14.02
CA PRO A 151 -15.36 -1.12 -13.14
C PRO A 151 -14.65 0.18 -12.77
N ILE A 152 -13.31 0.21 -12.80
CA ILE A 152 -12.50 1.31 -12.29
C ILE A 152 -12.15 2.31 -13.40
N VAL A 153 -11.75 1.80 -14.58
CA VAL A 153 -11.17 2.61 -15.66
C VAL A 153 -12.23 3.02 -16.66
N LYS A 154 -12.35 4.33 -16.89
CA LYS A 154 -13.13 4.93 -17.98
C LYS A 154 -12.21 5.13 -19.18
N THR A 155 -12.65 4.73 -20.36
CA THR A 155 -11.90 4.88 -21.61
C THR A 155 -12.55 5.92 -22.51
N ILE A 156 -11.73 6.80 -23.08
CA ILE A 156 -12.11 7.70 -24.18
C ILE A 156 -10.96 7.66 -25.17
N MET A 157 -10.99 6.64 -26.06
CA MET A 157 -9.85 6.30 -26.91
C MET A 157 -9.59 7.32 -28.01
N SER A 158 -10.53 8.16 -28.36
CA SER A 158 -10.30 9.32 -29.23
C SER A 158 -9.19 10.25 -28.72
N ARG A 159 -8.95 10.30 -27.41
CA ARG A 159 -7.92 11.12 -26.76
C ARG A 159 -6.54 10.42 -26.72
N CYS A 160 -6.45 9.17 -27.14
CA CYS A 160 -5.24 8.39 -27.04
C CYS A 160 -4.16 8.89 -28.02
N ILE A 161 -2.91 9.04 -27.53
CA ILE A 161 -1.73 9.42 -28.34
C ILE A 161 -0.82 8.23 -28.67
N HIS A 162 -1.30 7.01 -28.51
CA HIS A 162 -0.59 5.76 -28.84
C HIS A 162 0.82 5.62 -28.20
N CYS A 163 1.00 6.13 -27.00
CA CYS A 163 2.28 6.06 -26.27
C CYS A 163 2.63 4.65 -25.79
N THR A 164 1.70 3.70 -25.83
CA THR A 164 1.82 2.31 -25.40
C THR A 164 2.20 2.09 -23.94
N ARG A 165 2.17 3.11 -23.06
CA ARG A 165 2.44 2.92 -21.62
C ARG A 165 1.48 1.90 -20.98
N CYS A 166 0.20 1.96 -21.31
CA CYS A 166 -0.82 1.05 -20.79
C CYS A 166 -0.62 -0.39 -21.22
N VAL A 167 -0.22 -0.63 -22.48
CA VAL A 167 0.06 -1.98 -23.00
C VAL A 167 1.26 -2.58 -22.27
N ARG A 168 2.38 -1.85 -22.18
CA ARG A 168 3.58 -2.29 -21.48
C ARG A 168 3.34 -2.48 -19.98
N PHE A 169 2.57 -1.61 -19.35
CA PHE A 169 2.15 -1.77 -17.95
C PHE A 169 1.39 -3.08 -17.75
N ASN A 170 0.47 -3.38 -18.65
CA ASN A 170 -0.32 -4.60 -18.61
C ASN A 170 0.54 -5.86 -18.71
N GLN A 171 1.52 -5.87 -19.62
CA GLN A 171 2.43 -7.00 -19.85
C GLN A 171 3.50 -7.12 -18.75
N GLU A 172 4.20 -6.03 -18.45
CA GLU A 172 5.39 -6.06 -17.59
C GLU A 172 5.04 -6.06 -16.09
N ILE A 173 4.04 -5.26 -15.70
CA ILE A 173 3.69 -5.07 -14.28
C ILE A 173 2.53 -5.97 -13.86
N LEU A 174 1.41 -5.93 -14.57
CA LEU A 174 0.25 -6.75 -14.22
C LEU A 174 0.46 -8.23 -14.58
N GLY A 175 1.18 -8.50 -15.65
CA GLY A 175 1.39 -9.85 -16.15
C GLY A 175 0.16 -10.46 -16.80
N THR A 176 -0.71 -9.62 -17.31
CA THR A 176 -1.86 -10.01 -18.11
C THR A 176 -1.68 -9.44 -19.52
N GLU A 177 -2.11 -10.14 -20.55
CA GLU A 177 -1.99 -9.68 -21.94
C GLU A 177 -3.36 -9.22 -22.48
N VAL A 178 -4.14 -8.57 -21.61
CA VAL A 178 -5.50 -8.14 -21.94
C VAL A 178 -5.49 -6.97 -22.93
N LEU A 179 -4.57 -6.01 -22.78
CA LEU A 179 -4.50 -4.82 -23.63
C LEU A 179 -3.45 -4.98 -24.73
N GLY A 180 -3.83 -4.62 -25.92
CA GLY A 180 -2.95 -4.58 -27.09
C GLY A 180 -3.25 -3.40 -28.01
N THR A 181 -2.51 -3.31 -29.12
CA THR A 181 -2.77 -2.38 -30.22
C THR A 181 -3.49 -3.11 -31.34
N ILE A 182 -4.63 -2.60 -31.74
CA ILE A 182 -5.46 -3.13 -32.81
C ILE A 182 -5.40 -2.15 -33.99
N ASN A 183 -5.49 -2.66 -35.21
CA ASN A 183 -5.39 -1.91 -36.45
C ASN A 183 -4.03 -1.23 -36.66
N ARG A 184 -3.92 -0.40 -37.67
CA ARG A 184 -2.69 0.32 -38.06
C ARG A 184 -2.96 1.72 -38.60
N GLY A 185 -1.91 2.56 -38.60
CA GLY A 185 -2.00 3.93 -39.10
C GLY A 185 -2.95 4.79 -38.30
N VAL A 186 -3.78 5.57 -38.96
CA VAL A 186 -4.74 6.46 -38.34
C VAL A 186 -5.78 5.71 -37.50
N MET A 187 -6.11 4.48 -37.88
CA MET A 187 -7.12 3.65 -37.23
C MET A 187 -6.57 2.82 -36.06
N THR A 188 -5.31 3.00 -35.70
CA THR A 188 -4.72 2.31 -34.54
C THR A 188 -5.47 2.67 -33.26
N GLU A 189 -5.85 1.67 -32.50
CA GLU A 189 -6.48 1.86 -31.18
C GLU A 189 -5.87 0.93 -30.12
N ILE A 190 -5.96 1.33 -28.86
CA ILE A 190 -5.61 0.49 -27.72
C ILE A 190 -6.89 -0.15 -27.21
N SER A 191 -6.95 -1.47 -27.26
CA SER A 191 -8.13 -2.21 -26.81
C SER A 191 -7.77 -3.61 -26.35
N SER A 192 -8.73 -4.30 -25.76
CA SER A 192 -8.70 -5.74 -25.54
C SER A 192 -9.24 -6.45 -26.80
N TYR A 193 -8.50 -7.46 -27.28
CA TYR A 193 -8.96 -8.26 -28.41
C TYR A 193 -10.28 -8.99 -28.10
N ASP A 194 -10.34 -9.63 -26.93
CA ASP A 194 -11.52 -10.42 -26.50
C ASP A 194 -12.55 -9.59 -25.72
N LEU A 195 -12.46 -8.26 -25.75
CA LEU A 195 -13.30 -7.35 -24.95
C LEU A 195 -13.25 -7.64 -23.42
N GLN A 196 -12.22 -8.34 -22.98
CA GLN A 196 -12.06 -8.67 -21.56
C GLN A 196 -11.78 -7.42 -20.73
N PRO A 197 -12.46 -7.26 -19.58
CA PRO A 197 -12.19 -6.15 -18.69
C PRO A 197 -10.85 -6.33 -17.95
N LEU A 198 -10.22 -5.22 -17.60
CA LEU A 198 -9.00 -5.19 -16.79
C LEU A 198 -9.39 -5.37 -15.32
N LEU A 199 -9.14 -6.56 -14.76
CA LEU A 199 -9.55 -6.97 -13.41
C LEU A 199 -8.36 -7.26 -12.50
N SER A 200 -7.31 -6.47 -12.56
CA SER A 200 -6.16 -6.60 -11.67
C SER A 200 -6.30 -5.66 -10.47
N GLU A 201 -5.74 -6.05 -9.34
CA GLU A 201 -5.68 -5.28 -8.08
C GLU A 201 -4.79 -4.02 -8.17
N LEU A 202 -4.11 -3.83 -9.31
CA LEU A 202 -3.31 -2.65 -9.63
C LEU A 202 -3.89 -1.88 -10.84
N SER A 203 -5.08 -2.21 -11.30
CA SER A 203 -5.65 -1.66 -12.55
C SER A 203 -5.79 -0.13 -12.52
N GLY A 204 -6.06 0.47 -11.37
CA GLY A 204 -6.16 1.92 -11.23
C GLY A 204 -4.87 2.69 -11.54
N ASN A 205 -3.70 2.06 -11.43
CA ASN A 205 -2.44 2.73 -11.74
C ASN A 205 -2.24 3.01 -13.24
N ILE A 206 -3.00 2.35 -14.11
CA ILE A 206 -2.96 2.61 -15.55
C ILE A 206 -3.40 4.05 -15.87
N VAL A 207 -4.26 4.62 -15.03
CA VAL A 207 -4.74 6.00 -15.16
C VAL A 207 -3.61 6.99 -14.86
N ASP A 208 -2.84 6.74 -13.79
CA ASP A 208 -1.71 7.61 -13.39
C ASP A 208 -0.58 7.56 -14.43
N LEU A 209 -0.46 6.45 -15.17
CA LEU A 209 0.54 6.27 -16.22
C LEU A 209 0.13 6.90 -17.55
N CYS A 210 -1.17 7.11 -17.78
CA CYS A 210 -1.66 7.66 -19.03
C CYS A 210 -1.34 9.17 -19.11
N PRO A 211 -0.53 9.64 -20.09
CA PRO A 211 -0.14 11.04 -20.18
C PRO A 211 -1.28 11.99 -20.61
N VAL A 212 -2.42 11.42 -20.99
CA VAL A 212 -3.60 12.15 -21.51
C VAL A 212 -4.88 11.58 -20.92
N GLY A 213 -6.01 12.25 -21.07
CA GLY A 213 -7.30 11.81 -20.57
C GLY A 213 -7.98 10.69 -21.37
N ALA A 214 -7.20 9.78 -21.97
CA ALA A 214 -7.74 8.61 -22.65
C ALA A 214 -8.19 7.51 -21.67
N LEU A 215 -7.49 7.39 -20.55
CA LEU A 215 -7.81 6.50 -19.43
C LEU A 215 -7.95 7.34 -18.17
N THR A 216 -9.13 7.32 -17.55
CA THR A 216 -9.45 8.10 -16.36
C THR A 216 -10.17 7.24 -15.32
N LEU A 217 -10.26 7.70 -14.08
CA LEU A 217 -10.98 6.98 -13.02
C LEU A 217 -12.48 7.23 -13.14
N LYS A 218 -13.29 6.17 -13.27
CA LYS A 218 -14.76 6.27 -13.28
C LYS A 218 -15.31 6.96 -12.03
N PRO A 219 -14.85 6.64 -10.79
CA PRO A 219 -15.38 7.29 -9.59
C PRO A 219 -15.03 8.77 -9.44
N TYR A 220 -13.97 9.24 -10.12
CA TYR A 220 -13.55 10.64 -10.10
C TYR A 220 -14.09 11.46 -11.25
N ALA A 221 -14.64 10.82 -12.29
CA ALA A 221 -15.08 11.47 -13.52
C ALA A 221 -16.05 12.64 -13.24
N PHE A 222 -15.72 13.82 -13.76
CA PHE A 222 -16.50 15.08 -13.67
C PHE A 222 -16.77 15.62 -12.27
N LYS A 223 -16.06 15.16 -11.22
CA LYS A 223 -16.29 15.63 -9.85
C LYS A 223 -15.61 16.96 -9.54
N THR A 224 -14.32 17.07 -9.79
CA THR A 224 -13.52 18.27 -9.47
C THR A 224 -12.35 18.44 -10.43
N ARG A 225 -11.72 19.62 -10.40
CA ARG A 225 -10.49 19.92 -11.12
C ARG A 225 -9.29 19.82 -10.19
N PRO A 226 -8.08 19.45 -10.72
CA PRO A 226 -6.89 19.27 -9.89
C PRO A 226 -6.49 20.47 -9.03
N TRP A 227 -6.63 21.69 -9.56
CA TRP A 227 -6.30 22.94 -8.86
C TRP A 227 -7.24 23.33 -7.73
N GLU A 228 -8.40 22.68 -7.63
CA GLU A 228 -9.36 22.89 -6.54
C GLU A 228 -9.05 22.02 -5.32
N LEU A 229 -8.21 21.01 -5.49
CA LEU A 229 -7.94 20.00 -4.47
C LEU A 229 -6.77 20.39 -3.58
N LYS A 230 -6.93 20.23 -2.29
CA LYS A 230 -5.85 20.24 -1.33
C LYS A 230 -5.19 18.86 -1.27
N ILE A 231 -3.90 18.81 -0.98
CA ILE A 231 -3.10 17.59 -0.95
C ILE A 231 -2.56 17.40 0.47
N SER A 232 -2.73 16.21 1.02
CA SER A 232 -2.10 15.79 2.27
C SER A 232 -1.32 14.50 2.05
N GLU A 233 -0.14 14.40 2.66
CA GLU A 233 0.68 13.21 2.66
C GLU A 233 0.22 12.27 3.76
N SER A 234 0.11 10.98 3.44
CA SER A 234 -0.25 9.95 4.41
C SER A 234 0.28 8.58 3.99
N ILE A 235 -0.16 7.55 4.67
CA ILE A 235 0.18 6.16 4.41
C ILE A 235 -1.07 5.33 4.16
N ASP A 236 -0.91 4.27 3.39
CA ASP A 236 -1.93 3.25 3.20
C ASP A 236 -2.06 2.39 4.47
N LEU A 237 -3.24 2.40 5.07
CA LEU A 237 -3.56 1.59 6.24
C LEU A 237 -4.16 0.22 5.86
N THR A 238 -4.44 -0.02 4.59
CA THR A 238 -5.11 -1.23 4.09
C THR A 238 -4.16 -2.37 3.76
N ASP A 239 -2.85 -2.11 3.73
CA ASP A 239 -1.80 -3.08 3.42
C ASP A 239 -0.70 -3.04 4.49
N SER A 240 -0.09 -4.18 4.78
CA SER A 240 1.03 -4.30 5.75
C SER A 240 2.32 -3.63 5.29
N LEU A 241 2.48 -3.32 4.02
CA LEU A 241 3.61 -2.56 3.48
C LEU A 241 3.59 -1.08 3.89
N GLY A 242 2.40 -0.50 4.13
CA GLY A 242 2.25 0.90 4.47
C GLY A 242 2.74 1.82 3.35
N SER A 243 2.17 1.67 2.15
CA SER A 243 2.54 2.47 0.98
C SER A 243 2.33 3.95 1.21
N ASN A 244 3.26 4.78 0.72
CA ASN A 244 3.11 6.22 0.81
C ASN A 244 2.09 6.74 -0.21
N ILE A 245 1.17 7.58 0.24
CA ILE A 245 0.06 8.09 -0.57
C ILE A 245 -0.10 9.60 -0.45
N PHE A 246 -0.63 10.22 -1.50
CA PHE A 246 -1.21 11.55 -1.49
C PHE A 246 -2.72 11.44 -1.45
N ILE A 247 -3.36 12.11 -0.51
CA ILE A 247 -4.81 12.18 -0.40
C ILE A 247 -5.25 13.55 -0.89
N HIS A 248 -6.05 13.56 -1.94
CA HIS A 248 -6.60 14.76 -2.55
C HIS A 248 -8.02 14.98 -2.04
N TYR A 249 -8.24 16.11 -1.38
CA TYR A 249 -9.50 16.42 -0.75
C TYR A 249 -9.91 17.88 -0.97
N LYS A 250 -11.21 18.12 -0.87
CA LYS A 250 -11.80 19.46 -0.89
C LYS A 250 -12.88 19.49 0.19
N ASN A 251 -12.90 20.53 1.02
CA ASN A 251 -13.78 20.63 2.19
C ASN A 251 -13.59 19.40 3.13
N LEU A 252 -14.64 18.62 3.33
CA LEU A 252 -14.66 17.42 4.19
C LEU A 252 -14.75 16.11 3.39
N GLU A 253 -14.48 16.14 2.08
CA GLU A 253 -14.59 14.99 1.19
C GLU A 253 -13.26 14.66 0.51
N ILE A 254 -12.93 13.36 0.48
CA ILE A 254 -11.79 12.83 -0.30
C ILE A 254 -12.30 12.50 -1.71
N PHE A 255 -11.63 13.03 -2.72
CA PHE A 255 -11.99 12.83 -4.11
C PHE A 255 -11.17 11.74 -4.79
N ARG A 256 -9.89 11.66 -4.45
CA ARG A 256 -8.99 10.62 -4.99
C ARG A 256 -7.76 10.42 -4.12
N VAL A 257 -7.14 9.26 -4.27
CA VAL A 257 -5.87 8.89 -3.64
C VAL A 257 -4.87 8.55 -4.74
N LEU A 258 -3.68 9.15 -4.67
CA LEU A 258 -2.59 8.96 -5.61
C LEU A 258 -1.34 8.42 -4.92
N PRO A 259 -0.45 7.69 -5.63
CA PRO A 259 0.81 7.21 -5.05
C PRO A 259 1.77 8.37 -4.78
N LYS A 260 2.39 8.37 -3.60
CA LYS A 260 3.59 9.16 -3.32
C LYS A 260 4.82 8.29 -3.63
N ILE A 261 5.76 8.83 -4.40
CA ILE A 261 6.94 8.09 -4.82
C ILE A 261 7.81 7.70 -3.63
N ASN A 262 7.96 6.40 -3.41
CA ASN A 262 8.93 5.83 -2.49
C ASN A 262 9.58 4.59 -3.12
N LYS A 263 10.83 4.74 -3.59
CA LYS A 263 11.57 3.67 -4.29
C LYS A 263 11.73 2.40 -3.46
N ASN A 264 11.76 2.53 -2.13
CA ASN A 264 11.96 1.41 -1.23
C ASN A 264 10.69 0.58 -0.98
N LEU A 265 9.53 1.24 -0.89
CA LEU A 265 8.27 0.59 -0.54
C LEU A 265 7.39 0.33 -1.77
N ASN A 266 6.79 1.37 -2.31
CA ASN A 266 5.74 1.27 -3.32
C ASN A 266 6.15 1.77 -4.72
N ALA A 267 7.40 2.24 -4.90
CA ALA A 267 7.82 2.91 -6.14
C ALA A 267 6.87 4.05 -6.53
N THR A 268 6.11 3.90 -7.61
CA THR A 268 5.06 4.85 -8.05
C THR A 268 3.68 4.19 -8.13
N LEU A 269 3.48 3.06 -7.45
CA LEU A 269 2.25 2.28 -7.50
C LEU A 269 1.55 2.25 -6.15
N ILE A 270 0.22 2.08 -6.19
CA ILE A 270 -0.62 1.74 -5.04
C ILE A 270 -1.62 0.67 -5.43
N SER A 271 -2.11 -0.10 -4.46
CA SER A 271 -3.18 -1.06 -4.69
C SER A 271 -4.52 -0.34 -4.97
N ASP A 272 -5.41 -0.96 -5.74
CA ASP A 272 -6.75 -0.41 -5.97
C ASP A 272 -7.55 -0.31 -4.68
N LYS A 273 -7.25 -1.16 -3.72
CA LYS A 273 -7.75 -1.13 -2.36
C LYS A 273 -7.36 0.17 -1.64
N ALA A 274 -6.07 0.55 -1.67
CA ALA A 274 -5.58 1.81 -1.14
C ALA A 274 -6.14 3.03 -1.89
N ARG A 275 -6.45 2.86 -3.19
CA ARG A 275 -6.96 3.93 -4.04
C ARG A 275 -8.42 4.28 -3.75
N PHE A 276 -9.25 3.32 -3.33
CA PHE A 276 -10.70 3.48 -3.22
C PHE A 276 -11.29 3.27 -1.83
N PHE A 277 -10.46 3.05 -0.80
CA PHE A 277 -10.98 2.87 0.57
C PHE A 277 -11.80 4.06 1.06
N TYR A 278 -11.54 5.27 0.55
CA TYR A 278 -12.18 6.51 1.00
C TYR A 278 -13.69 6.55 0.73
N ASP A 279 -14.19 5.80 -0.24
CA ASP A 279 -15.61 5.69 -0.54
C ASP A 279 -16.43 5.22 0.67
N SER A 280 -15.86 4.32 1.47
CA SER A 280 -16.49 3.84 2.69
C SER A 280 -16.63 4.91 3.78
N LEU A 281 -15.82 5.94 3.76
CA LEU A 281 -15.88 7.01 4.76
C LEU A 281 -17.17 7.82 4.70
N LEU A 282 -17.88 7.78 3.58
CA LEU A 282 -19.13 8.49 3.35
C LEU A 282 -20.36 7.63 3.63
N HIS A 283 -20.23 6.30 3.66
CA HIS A 283 -21.36 5.38 3.72
C HIS A 283 -21.44 4.63 5.05
N ASN A 284 -22.67 4.43 5.53
CA ASN A 284 -22.99 3.62 6.71
C ASN A 284 -22.20 3.99 7.98
N ARG A 285 -21.85 5.26 8.17
CA ARG A 285 -21.15 5.71 9.38
C ARG A 285 -22.07 5.68 10.59
N LEU A 286 -21.54 5.20 11.71
CA LEU A 286 -22.16 5.39 13.01
C LEU A 286 -21.88 6.84 13.45
N ILE A 287 -22.92 7.66 13.51
CA ILE A 287 -22.82 9.10 13.79
C ILE A 287 -23.18 9.38 15.24
N GLU A 288 -24.14 8.66 15.80
CA GLU A 288 -24.69 8.87 17.14
C GLU A 288 -24.44 7.68 18.05
N PRO A 289 -24.21 7.90 19.37
CA PRO A 289 -24.16 6.79 20.33
C PRO A 289 -25.53 6.14 20.48
N LEU A 290 -25.52 4.81 20.61
CA LEU A 290 -26.73 3.99 20.74
C LEU A 290 -26.75 3.24 22.05
N LYS A 291 -27.91 3.19 22.70
CA LYS A 291 -28.21 2.30 23.84
C LYS A 291 -29.32 1.35 23.38
N VAL A 292 -28.99 0.04 23.30
CA VAL A 292 -29.89 -1.01 22.81
C VAL A 292 -30.55 -0.64 21.48
N GLY A 293 -29.72 -0.17 20.52
CA GLY A 293 -30.18 0.22 19.18
C GLY A 293 -30.90 1.56 19.07
N LYS A 294 -31.15 2.27 20.17
CA LYS A 294 -31.78 3.60 20.18
C LYS A 294 -30.76 4.70 20.43
N PRO A 295 -30.88 5.86 19.80
CA PRO A 295 -29.99 7.01 20.06
C PRO A 295 -29.97 7.41 21.53
N CYS A 296 -28.80 7.80 22.06
CA CYS A 296 -28.64 8.29 23.41
C CYS A 296 -27.64 9.44 23.46
N SER A 297 -27.60 10.18 24.57
CA SER A 297 -26.63 11.28 24.73
C SER A 297 -25.20 10.74 24.97
N THR A 298 -24.20 11.50 24.52
CA THR A 298 -22.78 11.18 24.74
C THR A 298 -22.42 11.11 26.23
N GLU A 299 -23.03 11.95 27.04
CA GLU A 299 -22.83 11.95 28.50
C GLU A 299 -23.33 10.68 29.16
N SER A 300 -24.53 10.20 28.80
CA SER A 300 -25.07 8.94 29.32
C SER A 300 -24.20 7.77 28.92
N MET A 301 -23.65 7.78 27.71
CA MET A 301 -22.71 6.77 27.24
C MET A 301 -21.41 6.78 28.03
N LEU A 302 -20.80 7.93 28.24
CA LEU A 302 -19.57 8.08 29.04
C LEU A 302 -19.77 7.64 30.48
N PHE A 303 -20.92 7.95 31.09
CA PHE A 303 -21.27 7.50 32.43
C PHE A 303 -21.32 5.97 32.53
N GLU A 304 -21.94 5.28 31.58
CA GLU A 304 -22.00 3.81 31.56
C GLU A 304 -20.60 3.18 31.32
N ILE A 305 -19.76 3.80 30.47
CA ILE A 305 -18.37 3.38 30.27
C ILE A 305 -17.57 3.50 31.58
N LEU A 306 -17.65 4.62 32.27
CA LEU A 306 -16.98 4.84 33.56
C LEU A 306 -17.43 3.83 34.60
N LYS A 307 -18.74 3.60 34.71
CA LYS A 307 -19.32 2.59 35.60
C LYS A 307 -18.80 1.19 35.31
N ALA A 308 -18.65 0.84 34.03
CA ALA A 308 -18.11 -0.45 33.62
C ALA A 308 -16.62 -0.60 33.99
N VAL A 309 -15.81 0.43 33.81
CA VAL A 309 -14.37 0.42 34.12
C VAL A 309 -14.10 0.44 35.61
N GLN A 310 -14.83 1.26 36.39
CA GLN A 310 -14.68 1.36 37.84
C GLN A 310 -15.24 0.17 38.61
N SER A 311 -16.10 -0.64 37.95
CA SER A 311 -16.68 -1.83 38.57
C SER A 311 -15.57 -2.83 38.94
N LYS A 312 -15.70 -3.51 40.10
CA LYS A 312 -14.78 -4.60 40.49
C LYS A 312 -14.93 -5.85 39.60
N LYS A 313 -15.87 -5.83 38.63
CA LYS A 313 -16.13 -6.93 37.72
C LYS A 313 -15.07 -6.98 36.64
N LYS A 314 -14.72 -8.19 36.16
CA LYS A 314 -13.72 -8.37 35.11
C LYS A 314 -14.19 -7.74 33.79
N LEU A 315 -13.39 -6.84 33.24
CA LEU A 315 -13.60 -6.16 31.97
C LEU A 315 -12.63 -6.74 30.93
N LEU A 316 -13.16 -7.20 29.82
CA LEU A 316 -12.37 -7.69 28.67
C LEU A 316 -12.40 -6.65 27.57
N ILE A 317 -11.25 -6.17 27.14
CA ILE A 317 -11.10 -5.31 25.95
C ILE A 317 -10.63 -6.18 24.80
N LEU A 318 -11.44 -6.23 23.75
CA LEU A 318 -11.11 -6.88 22.50
C LEU A 318 -10.70 -5.83 21.47
N CYS A 319 -9.52 -5.97 20.91
CA CYS A 319 -9.00 -5.09 19.88
C CYS A 319 -8.44 -5.90 18.71
N ASN A 320 -8.31 -5.24 17.57
CA ASN A 320 -7.67 -5.80 16.39
C ASN A 320 -6.20 -5.36 16.30
N SER A 321 -5.44 -5.97 15.40
CA SER A 321 -4.02 -5.62 15.13
C SER A 321 -3.80 -4.26 14.48
N GLU A 322 -4.83 -3.54 14.16
CA GLU A 322 -4.88 -2.34 13.35
C GLU A 322 -4.77 -1.03 14.12
N ILE A 323 -4.81 -1.12 15.42
CA ILE A 323 -4.74 0.03 16.32
C ILE A 323 -3.33 0.63 16.25
N SER A 324 -3.22 1.97 16.26
CA SER A 324 -1.91 2.61 16.26
C SER A 324 -1.11 2.29 17.52
N LEU A 325 0.20 2.57 17.46
CA LEU A 325 1.10 2.30 18.58
C LEU A 325 0.72 3.09 19.84
N GLU A 326 0.26 4.33 19.68
CA GLU A 326 -0.12 5.20 20.79
C GLU A 326 -1.30 4.60 21.56
N VAL A 327 -2.33 4.13 20.86
CA VAL A 327 -3.48 3.49 21.52
C VAL A 327 -3.12 2.17 22.16
N LEU A 328 -2.28 1.36 21.51
CA LEU A 328 -1.78 0.13 22.11
C LEU A 328 -1.04 0.40 23.43
N PHE A 329 -0.26 1.48 23.46
CA PHE A 329 0.43 1.91 24.65
C PHE A 329 -0.54 2.39 25.76
N LEU A 330 -1.52 3.23 25.41
CA LEU A 330 -2.55 3.69 26.35
C LEU A 330 -3.41 2.54 26.90
N LEU A 331 -3.75 1.57 26.08
CA LEU A 331 -4.44 0.37 26.51
C LEU A 331 -3.62 -0.43 27.54
N LYS A 332 -2.32 -0.58 27.33
CA LYS A 332 -1.44 -1.24 28.31
C LYS A 332 -1.34 -0.43 29.62
N LEU A 333 -1.26 0.89 29.54
CA LEU A 333 -1.31 1.76 30.72
C LEU A 333 -2.61 1.53 31.50
N LEU A 334 -3.75 1.44 30.84
CA LEU A 334 -5.02 1.13 31.50
C LEU A 334 -4.98 -0.21 32.23
N THR A 335 -4.38 -1.25 31.67
CA THR A 335 -4.24 -2.54 32.39
C THR A 335 -3.32 -2.46 33.61
N TYR A 336 -2.36 -1.52 33.61
CA TYR A 336 -1.53 -1.28 34.77
C TYR A 336 -2.29 -0.58 35.91
N HIS A 337 -3.17 0.39 35.55
CA HIS A 337 -3.98 1.12 36.52
C HIS A 337 -5.16 0.32 37.07
N TYR A 338 -5.80 -0.47 36.20
CA TYR A 338 -7.00 -1.25 36.54
C TYR A 338 -6.72 -2.75 36.52
N SER A 339 -6.58 -3.39 37.67
CA SER A 339 -6.27 -4.82 37.79
C SER A 339 -7.37 -5.76 37.30
N ASN A 340 -8.61 -5.28 37.23
CA ASN A 340 -9.78 -6.01 36.72
C ASN A 340 -9.85 -6.06 35.19
N LEU A 341 -8.96 -5.35 34.48
CA LEU A 341 -8.99 -5.14 33.05
C LEU A 341 -8.02 -6.08 32.34
N LYS A 342 -8.48 -6.76 31.27
CA LYS A 342 -7.66 -7.60 30.39
C LYS A 342 -7.82 -7.17 28.96
N ILE A 343 -6.70 -7.05 28.22
CA ILE A 343 -6.69 -6.77 26.79
C ILE A 343 -6.35 -8.04 26.04
N LYS A 344 -7.11 -8.30 24.98
CA LYS A 344 -6.92 -9.43 24.08
C LYS A 344 -7.12 -9.03 22.64
N SER A 345 -6.39 -9.70 21.74
CA SER A 345 -6.59 -9.56 20.31
C SER A 345 -7.62 -10.54 19.79
N VAL A 346 -8.34 -10.13 18.73
CA VAL A 346 -9.29 -11.02 18.03
C VAL A 346 -8.60 -11.86 16.97
N VAL A 347 -7.44 -11.44 16.48
CA VAL A 347 -6.79 -12.02 15.29
C VAL A 347 -5.43 -12.68 15.56
N THR A 348 -4.75 -12.38 16.67
CA THR A 348 -3.38 -12.86 16.86
C THR A 348 -3.30 -14.08 17.79
N GLU A 349 -3.01 -15.27 17.25
CA GLU A 349 -2.76 -16.50 18.02
C GLU A 349 -1.27 -16.79 18.31
N PHE A 350 -0.33 -15.94 17.89
CA PHE A 350 1.08 -16.18 18.18
C PHE A 350 1.41 -15.97 19.65
N GLN A 351 1.58 -17.06 20.39
CA GLN A 351 1.83 -17.04 21.83
C GLN A 351 3.31 -16.91 22.23
N GLN A 352 4.25 -16.86 21.30
CA GLN A 352 5.69 -16.83 21.65
C GLN A 352 6.31 -15.45 21.55
N LYS A 353 6.75 -14.92 22.70
CA LYS A 353 7.46 -13.64 22.85
C LYS A 353 8.72 -13.48 21.96
N ASN A 354 9.39 -14.58 21.65
CA ASN A 354 10.72 -14.57 21.02
C ASN A 354 10.68 -14.75 19.48
N PHE A 355 9.49 -14.85 18.88
CA PHE A 355 9.40 -15.14 17.44
C PHE A 355 9.74 -13.92 16.57
N TYR A 356 9.43 -12.72 17.07
CA TYR A 356 9.59 -11.47 16.30
C TYR A 356 10.92 -10.73 16.51
N SER A 357 11.60 -10.91 17.61
CA SER A 357 12.84 -10.19 17.91
C SER A 357 14.03 -10.49 16.97
N GLY A 358 13.87 -11.47 16.07
CA GLY A 358 14.88 -11.83 15.09
C GLY A 358 14.39 -12.00 13.64
N LEU A 359 13.11 -11.73 13.36
CA LEU A 359 12.47 -12.13 12.10
C LEU A 359 11.95 -10.94 11.27
N VAL A 360 12.76 -9.89 11.15
CA VAL A 360 12.36 -8.72 10.36
C VAL A 360 13.22 -8.57 9.13
N GLY A 361 12.82 -9.25 8.06
CA GLY A 361 13.40 -9.04 6.74
C GLY A 361 12.90 -7.75 6.09
N SER A 362 13.76 -7.05 5.34
CA SER A 362 13.28 -5.96 4.49
C SER A 362 12.86 -6.50 3.12
N VAL A 363 11.80 -5.94 2.56
CA VAL A 363 11.31 -6.28 1.22
C VAL A 363 12.41 -6.11 0.18
N ASN A 364 13.19 -5.03 0.29
CA ASN A 364 14.26 -4.77 -0.64
C ASN A 364 15.40 -5.78 -0.50
N SER A 365 15.82 -6.16 0.72
CA SER A 365 16.87 -7.17 0.91
C SER A 365 16.43 -8.53 0.35
N ILE A 366 15.18 -8.90 0.54
CA ILE A 366 14.61 -10.13 -0.03
C ILE A 366 14.65 -10.05 -1.56
N VAL A 367 14.15 -8.95 -2.13
CA VAL A 367 14.12 -8.79 -3.59
C VAL A 367 15.54 -8.74 -4.17
N THR A 368 16.52 -8.05 -3.56
CA THR A 368 17.86 -7.91 -4.14
C THR A 368 18.71 -9.18 -3.98
N ASN A 369 18.67 -9.84 -2.81
CA ASN A 369 19.63 -10.86 -2.45
C ASN A 369 19.15 -12.30 -2.71
N SER A 370 17.85 -12.51 -3.01
CA SER A 370 17.31 -13.85 -3.18
C SER A 370 17.55 -14.39 -4.58
N LYS A 371 17.90 -15.66 -4.68
CA LYS A 371 17.83 -16.48 -5.90
C LYS A 371 16.62 -17.40 -5.87
N VAL A 372 16.25 -17.85 -4.69
CA VAL A 372 15.03 -18.66 -4.45
C VAL A 372 14.18 -18.00 -3.37
N CYS A 373 12.90 -17.88 -3.62
CA CYS A 373 11.93 -17.32 -2.69
C CYS A 373 10.86 -18.36 -2.35
N LEU A 374 10.70 -18.65 -1.08
CA LEU A 374 9.70 -19.56 -0.54
C LEU A 374 8.53 -18.75 0.03
N LEU A 375 7.35 -18.98 -0.49
CA LEU A 375 6.10 -18.36 -0.03
C LEU A 375 5.31 -19.37 0.79
N PHE A 376 5.10 -19.08 2.06
CA PHE A 376 4.29 -19.92 2.93
C PHE A 376 2.94 -19.27 3.17
N SER A 377 1.90 -19.93 2.68
CA SER A 377 0.52 -19.63 3.03
C SER A 377 0.14 -18.16 2.78
N LEU A 378 0.62 -17.58 1.70
CA LEU A 378 0.45 -16.19 1.33
C LEU A 378 -0.16 -16.09 -0.07
N ASN A 379 -1.26 -15.35 -0.18
CA ASN A 379 -1.80 -14.95 -1.49
C ASN A 379 -1.28 -13.56 -1.87
N LEU A 380 -0.20 -13.53 -2.63
CA LEU A 380 0.44 -12.28 -3.05
C LEU A 380 -0.49 -11.35 -3.85
N GLN A 381 -1.45 -11.89 -4.61
CA GLN A 381 -2.36 -11.05 -5.39
C GLN A 381 -3.27 -10.20 -4.52
N VAL A 382 -3.69 -10.71 -3.36
CA VAL A 382 -4.68 -10.06 -2.49
C VAL A 382 -4.04 -9.44 -1.26
N GLU A 383 -3.12 -10.16 -0.61
CA GLU A 383 -2.57 -9.77 0.68
C GLU A 383 -1.42 -8.76 0.55
N SER A 384 -0.64 -8.82 -0.55
CA SER A 384 0.48 -7.90 -0.76
C SER A 384 0.80 -7.70 -2.25
N VAL A 385 -0.05 -6.95 -2.91
CA VAL A 385 -0.02 -6.74 -4.38
C VAL A 385 1.29 -6.10 -4.85
N LEU A 386 1.82 -5.15 -4.10
CA LEU A 386 3.08 -4.47 -4.45
C LEU A 386 4.30 -5.37 -4.26
N LEU A 387 4.29 -6.28 -3.28
CA LEU A 387 5.32 -7.29 -3.15
C LEU A 387 5.26 -8.28 -4.33
N ASN A 388 4.05 -8.67 -4.75
CA ASN A 388 3.84 -9.49 -5.95
C ASN A 388 4.51 -8.86 -7.18
N TYR A 389 4.27 -7.56 -7.40
CA TYR A 389 4.91 -6.81 -8.49
C TYR A 389 6.45 -6.84 -8.39
N LYS A 390 7.03 -6.60 -7.21
CA LYS A 390 8.48 -6.60 -7.03
C LYS A 390 9.11 -7.98 -7.30
N LEU A 391 8.49 -9.04 -6.80
CA LEU A 391 8.94 -10.41 -7.03
C LEU A 391 8.81 -10.81 -8.51
N ARG A 392 7.69 -10.46 -9.14
CA ARG A 392 7.48 -10.68 -10.57
C ARG A 392 8.53 -9.96 -11.42
N LYS A 393 8.81 -8.70 -11.12
CA LYS A 393 9.83 -7.92 -11.83
C LYS A 393 11.18 -8.62 -11.75
N LYS A 394 11.56 -9.13 -10.58
CA LYS A 394 12.82 -9.85 -10.40
C LYS A 394 12.81 -11.21 -11.13
N PHE A 395 11.71 -11.94 -11.10
CA PHE A 395 11.55 -13.19 -11.86
C PHE A 395 11.80 -12.99 -13.35
N LEU A 396 11.24 -11.90 -13.93
CA LEU A 396 11.38 -11.60 -15.36
C LEU A 396 12.79 -11.15 -15.77
N HIS A 397 13.53 -10.48 -14.87
CA HIS A 397 14.82 -9.87 -15.22
C HIS A 397 16.04 -10.56 -14.63
N GLU A 398 15.90 -11.33 -13.53
CA GLU A 398 17.03 -11.81 -12.72
C GLU A 398 16.93 -13.29 -12.31
N SER A 399 16.27 -14.15 -13.07
CA SER A 399 16.20 -15.61 -12.79
C SER A 399 15.86 -15.98 -11.32
N LEU A 400 14.89 -15.31 -10.70
CA LEU A 400 14.40 -15.66 -9.38
C LEU A 400 13.45 -16.86 -9.47
N GLU A 401 13.72 -17.93 -8.74
CA GLU A 401 12.80 -19.06 -8.57
C GLU A 401 11.84 -18.79 -7.40
N ILE A 402 10.54 -19.02 -7.61
CA ILE A 402 9.53 -18.80 -6.58
C ILE A 402 8.71 -20.07 -6.38
N HIS A 403 8.70 -20.56 -5.14
CA HIS A 403 7.95 -21.74 -4.74
C HIS A 403 6.88 -21.38 -3.71
N SER A 404 5.63 -21.68 -4.01
CA SER A 404 4.49 -21.42 -3.15
C SER A 404 4.02 -22.70 -2.44
N PHE A 405 3.81 -22.61 -1.13
CA PHE A 405 3.37 -23.70 -0.27
C PHE A 405 2.01 -23.41 0.37
N LEU A 406 1.18 -24.43 0.47
CA LEU A 406 -0.08 -24.47 1.22
C LEU A 406 -1.27 -23.72 0.60
N ASN A 407 -1.11 -22.92 -0.40
CA ASN A 407 -2.22 -22.25 -1.08
C ASN A 407 -2.16 -22.41 -2.59
N PHE A 408 -3.30 -22.83 -3.15
CA PHE A 408 -3.50 -22.90 -4.61
C PHE A 408 -4.00 -21.53 -5.06
N PHE A 409 -3.09 -20.60 -5.38
CA PHE A 409 -3.45 -19.32 -5.93
C PHE A 409 -2.74 -19.11 -7.25
N ASN A 410 -3.49 -18.63 -8.21
CA ASN A 410 -2.96 -18.33 -9.53
C ASN A 410 -2.06 -17.09 -9.44
N THR A 411 -0.77 -17.32 -9.25
CA THR A 411 0.25 -16.24 -9.17
C THR A 411 0.72 -15.84 -10.58
N ASN A 412 -0.20 -15.71 -11.55
CA ASN A 412 0.11 -15.31 -12.92
C ASN A 412 1.33 -16.05 -13.50
N ASN A 413 1.38 -17.38 -13.36
CA ASN A 413 2.33 -18.32 -13.95
C ASN A 413 3.82 -18.15 -13.61
N PHE A 414 4.20 -17.38 -12.59
CA PHE A 414 5.61 -17.23 -12.23
C PHE A 414 6.04 -17.96 -10.94
N SER A 415 5.14 -18.68 -10.28
CA SER A 415 5.50 -19.51 -9.11
C SER A 415 5.13 -20.98 -9.35
N THR A 416 6.01 -21.87 -8.89
CA THR A 416 5.71 -23.31 -8.83
C THR A 416 4.97 -23.61 -7.53
N PHE A 417 3.84 -24.31 -7.65
CA PHE A 417 3.06 -24.72 -6.49
C PHE A 417 3.55 -26.08 -5.98
N ILE A 418 3.80 -26.17 -4.68
CA ILE A 418 4.18 -27.41 -4.01
C ILE A 418 3.11 -27.72 -2.95
N ASN A 419 2.30 -28.76 -3.22
CA ASN A 419 1.30 -29.20 -2.27
C ASN A 419 1.95 -29.85 -1.04
N LEU A 420 1.85 -29.20 0.10
CA LEU A 420 2.37 -29.70 1.38
C LEU A 420 1.21 -30.08 2.29
N ASN A 421 0.92 -31.38 2.37
CA ASN A 421 0.15 -31.91 3.47
C ASN A 421 0.99 -31.86 4.77
N ALA A 422 0.36 -31.87 5.94
CA ALA A 422 1.05 -31.81 7.24
C ALA A 422 2.15 -32.88 7.38
N LYS A 423 1.94 -34.07 6.81
CA LYS A 423 2.95 -35.16 6.76
C LYS A 423 4.17 -34.76 5.90
N ASN A 424 3.94 -34.21 4.69
CA ASN A 424 5.00 -33.76 3.80
C ASN A 424 5.81 -32.62 4.42
N PHE A 425 5.16 -31.72 5.19
CA PHE A 425 5.81 -30.66 5.90
C PHE A 425 6.73 -31.19 7.02
N GLN A 426 6.33 -32.25 7.74
CA GLN A 426 7.20 -32.94 8.69
C GLN A 426 8.40 -33.64 8.03
N PHE A 427 8.23 -34.22 6.84
CA PHE A 427 9.33 -34.79 6.05
C PHE A 427 10.33 -33.71 5.61
N LEU A 428 9.82 -32.52 5.28
CA LEU A 428 10.59 -31.34 4.94
C LEU A 428 11.44 -30.87 6.12
N LEU A 429 10.84 -30.77 7.30
CA LEU A 429 11.51 -30.42 8.56
C LEU A 429 12.59 -31.42 8.96
N LYS A 430 12.39 -32.69 8.67
CA LYS A 430 13.35 -33.77 8.94
C LYS A 430 14.45 -33.89 7.87
N GLY A 431 14.49 -33.01 6.86
CA GLY A 431 15.49 -33.05 5.78
C GLY A 431 15.38 -34.28 4.85
N LYS A 432 14.29 -35.03 4.94
CA LYS A 432 14.09 -36.28 4.15
C LYS A 432 13.61 -36.04 2.71
N ASN A 433 13.29 -34.80 2.35
CA ASN A 433 12.89 -34.45 0.98
C ASN A 433 14.11 -34.08 0.15
N ARG A 434 14.49 -34.92 -0.83
CA ARG A 434 15.66 -34.71 -1.72
C ARG A 434 15.61 -33.37 -2.46
N PHE A 435 14.45 -33.00 -3.00
CA PHE A 435 14.27 -31.74 -3.73
C PHE A 435 14.60 -30.52 -2.87
N PHE A 436 14.09 -30.49 -1.63
CA PHE A 436 14.38 -29.40 -0.68
C PHE A 436 15.83 -29.41 -0.19
N GLY A 437 16.39 -30.60 0.02
CA GLY A 437 17.79 -30.73 0.42
C GLY A 437 18.75 -30.19 -0.65
N GLN A 438 18.42 -30.37 -1.93
CA GLN A 438 19.15 -29.79 -3.05
C GLN A 438 18.98 -28.29 -3.15
N LEU A 439 17.75 -27.77 -3.13
CA LEU A 439 17.46 -26.32 -3.13
C LEU A 439 18.19 -25.58 -2.02
N ILE A 440 18.25 -26.14 -0.81
CA ILE A 440 18.94 -25.53 0.34
C ILE A 440 20.46 -25.56 0.18
N LYS A 441 21.01 -26.64 -0.36
CA LYS A 441 22.45 -26.79 -0.55
C LYS A 441 23.00 -25.96 -1.71
N GLU A 442 22.25 -25.86 -2.81
CA GLU A 442 22.70 -25.21 -4.04
C GLU A 442 22.52 -23.69 -4.03
N THR A 443 21.64 -23.16 -3.17
CA THR A 443 21.27 -21.75 -3.22
C THR A 443 21.86 -20.91 -2.09
N ASN A 444 22.90 -20.15 -2.42
CA ASN A 444 23.44 -19.08 -1.57
C ASN A 444 22.52 -17.84 -1.43
N GLY A 445 21.21 -17.94 -1.68
CA GLY A 445 20.28 -16.82 -1.71
C GLY A 445 18.83 -17.24 -1.45
N LEU A 446 18.61 -18.06 -0.41
CA LEU A 446 17.26 -18.47 -0.01
C LEU A 446 16.59 -17.40 0.82
N SER A 447 15.36 -17.02 0.50
CA SER A 447 14.52 -16.13 1.28
C SER A 447 13.17 -16.75 1.58
N LEU A 448 12.55 -16.30 2.66
CA LEU A 448 11.29 -16.83 3.14
C LEU A 448 10.31 -15.69 3.42
N ILE A 449 9.09 -15.83 2.89
CA ILE A 449 7.97 -14.93 3.12
C ILE A 449 6.81 -15.74 3.65
N ILE A 450 6.22 -15.29 4.76
CA ILE A 450 5.16 -15.99 5.46
C ILE A 450 3.93 -15.11 5.55
N GLY A 451 2.78 -15.62 5.12
CA GLY A 451 1.48 -14.98 5.34
C GLY A 451 0.94 -15.29 6.74
N GLU A 452 0.50 -14.28 7.45
CA GLU A 452 0.04 -14.40 8.82
C GLU A 452 -1.26 -15.19 8.95
N GLU A 453 -2.25 -14.89 8.14
CA GLU A 453 -3.63 -15.39 8.32
C GLU A 453 -3.76 -16.90 8.18
N THR A 454 -3.09 -17.45 7.21
CA THR A 454 -3.21 -18.87 6.89
C THR A 454 -2.45 -19.79 7.84
N LEU A 455 -1.48 -19.25 8.59
CA LEU A 455 -0.86 -19.96 9.69
C LEU A 455 -1.89 -20.33 10.79
N TYR A 456 -2.86 -19.44 11.01
CA TYR A 456 -3.92 -19.68 12.00
C TYR A 456 -4.98 -20.68 11.53
N LYS A 457 -5.39 -20.59 10.27
CA LYS A 457 -6.49 -21.42 9.74
C LYS A 457 -6.11 -22.89 9.54
N ARG A 458 -4.82 -23.21 9.38
CA ARG A 458 -4.36 -24.57 9.06
C ARG A 458 -3.65 -25.32 10.19
N GLY A 459 -3.58 -24.77 11.41
CA GLY A 459 -3.02 -25.46 12.57
C GLY A 459 -1.52 -25.79 12.46
N ILE A 460 -0.80 -25.13 11.54
CA ILE A 460 0.66 -25.28 11.47
C ILE A 460 1.22 -24.55 12.67
N GLN A 461 1.72 -25.31 13.62
CA GLN A 461 2.26 -24.76 14.85
C GLN A 461 3.46 -23.85 14.53
N ALA A 462 3.47 -22.65 15.11
CA ALA A 462 4.59 -21.71 14.99
C ALA A 462 5.95 -22.36 15.37
N LEU A 463 5.93 -23.34 16.25
CA LEU A 463 7.08 -24.18 16.61
C LEU A 463 7.72 -24.91 15.42
N SER A 464 6.90 -25.46 14.50
CA SER A 464 7.43 -26.18 13.33
C SER A 464 8.12 -25.24 12.35
N ILE A 465 7.63 -24.02 12.23
CA ILE A 465 8.25 -22.99 11.37
C ILE A 465 9.54 -22.46 12.00
N THR A 466 9.56 -22.25 13.33
CA THR A 466 10.79 -21.84 14.02
C THR A 466 11.88 -22.92 13.99
N GLN A 467 11.51 -24.19 14.01
CA GLN A 467 12.45 -25.30 13.82
C GLN A 467 13.03 -25.31 12.41
N LEU A 468 12.21 -25.05 11.39
CA LEU A 468 12.63 -24.89 10.01
C LEU A 468 13.61 -23.72 9.86
N PHE A 469 13.38 -22.61 10.54
CA PHE A 469 14.29 -21.47 10.56
C PHE A 469 15.66 -21.78 11.19
N LYS A 470 15.67 -22.52 12.28
CA LYS A 470 16.91 -22.90 12.95
C LYS A 470 17.73 -23.93 12.16
N SER A 471 17.08 -24.77 11.36
CA SER A 471 17.73 -25.81 10.56
C SER A 471 18.29 -25.29 9.22
N ILE A 472 17.84 -24.11 8.75
CA ILE A 472 18.23 -23.53 7.46
C ILE A 472 19.01 -22.23 7.72
N ASN A 473 20.24 -22.15 7.26
CA ASN A 473 21.03 -20.91 7.31
C ASN A 473 20.55 -19.93 6.26
N PHE A 474 19.51 -19.15 6.58
CA PHE A 474 19.05 -18.06 5.71
C PHE A 474 20.05 -16.90 5.72
N LYS A 475 20.47 -16.43 4.54
CA LYS A 475 21.23 -15.18 4.41
C LYS A 475 20.36 -13.93 4.64
N THR A 476 19.07 -14.05 4.41
CA THR A 476 18.09 -12.98 4.59
C THR A 476 17.15 -13.36 5.73
N GLN A 477 16.84 -12.39 6.57
CA GLN A 477 15.83 -12.59 7.61
C GLN A 477 14.45 -12.80 6.97
N PRO A 478 13.62 -13.71 7.47
CA PRO A 478 12.30 -13.96 6.93
C PRO A 478 11.38 -12.74 7.10
N LEU A 479 10.50 -12.53 6.14
CA LEU A 479 9.49 -11.48 6.16
C LEU A 479 8.14 -12.08 6.50
N ILE A 480 7.45 -11.48 7.46
CA ILE A 480 6.09 -11.85 7.80
C ILE A 480 5.13 -10.77 7.30
N ILE A 481 4.26 -11.17 6.40
CA ILE A 481 3.22 -10.31 5.86
C ILE A 481 1.98 -10.45 6.73
N GLY A 482 1.62 -9.37 7.38
CA GLY A 482 0.35 -9.25 8.09
C GLY A 482 -0.75 -8.71 7.18
N ASN A 483 -1.97 -8.69 7.70
CA ASN A 483 -3.11 -8.26 6.92
C ASN A 483 -3.31 -6.73 6.97
N THR A 484 -2.61 -6.04 7.87
CA THR A 484 -2.82 -4.62 8.15
C THR A 484 -1.52 -3.89 8.42
N CYS A 485 -1.52 -2.58 8.28
CA CYS A 485 -0.32 -1.75 8.42
C CYS A 485 0.37 -1.94 9.78
N ASN A 486 -0.37 -2.10 10.89
CA ASN A 486 0.23 -2.23 12.23
C ASN A 486 0.24 -3.65 12.80
N SER A 487 0.14 -4.66 11.97
CA SER A 487 0.22 -6.06 12.44
C SER A 487 1.53 -6.36 13.20
N ALA A 488 2.64 -5.77 12.74
CA ALA A 488 3.95 -5.85 13.42
C ALA A 488 3.91 -5.19 14.81
N GLY A 489 3.32 -3.99 14.94
CA GLY A 489 3.19 -3.26 16.19
C GLY A 489 2.33 -3.98 17.23
N ALA A 490 1.21 -4.56 16.82
CA ALA A 490 0.35 -5.36 17.69
C ALA A 490 1.09 -6.58 18.27
N LYS A 491 1.94 -7.22 17.49
CA LYS A 491 2.74 -8.38 17.90
C LYS A 491 3.88 -7.99 18.84
N LEU A 492 4.60 -6.93 18.53
CA LEU A 492 5.62 -6.36 19.43
C LEU A 492 5.00 -5.95 20.78
N SER A 493 3.74 -5.52 20.77
CA SER A 493 2.97 -5.25 21.98
C SER A 493 2.56 -6.50 22.77
N ASN A 494 2.88 -7.69 22.29
CA ASN A 494 2.57 -8.98 22.93
C ASN A 494 1.06 -9.16 23.26
N LEU A 495 0.20 -8.72 22.37
CA LEU A 495 -1.24 -8.95 22.49
C LEU A 495 -1.55 -10.42 22.23
N LYS A 496 -2.13 -11.08 23.22
CA LYS A 496 -2.56 -12.49 23.12
C LYS A 496 -3.97 -12.58 22.56
N CYS A 497 -4.27 -13.65 21.82
CA CYS A 497 -5.63 -13.95 21.40
C CYS A 497 -6.55 -14.21 22.60
N PHE A 498 -7.83 -13.89 22.44
CA PHE A 498 -8.82 -14.21 23.46
C PHE A 498 -9.17 -15.71 23.46
N THR A 499 -9.47 -16.24 24.61
CA THR A 499 -9.91 -17.63 24.79
C THR A 499 -11.37 -17.67 25.26
N LYS A 500 -12.03 -18.83 25.09
CA LYS A 500 -13.37 -19.03 25.65
C LYS A 500 -13.44 -18.73 27.15
N ASN A 501 -12.39 -19.09 27.90
CA ASN A 501 -12.30 -18.83 29.33
C ASN A 501 -12.24 -17.33 29.67
N ASP A 502 -11.54 -16.51 28.83
CA ASP A 502 -11.51 -15.06 29.03
C ASP A 502 -12.90 -14.44 28.92
N VAL A 503 -13.72 -14.95 27.98
CA VAL A 503 -15.10 -14.51 27.77
C VAL A 503 -16.01 -14.95 28.92
N LEU A 504 -15.92 -16.20 29.36
CA LEU A 504 -16.71 -16.72 30.47
C LEU A 504 -16.43 -16.01 31.79
N MET A 505 -15.20 -15.54 31.98
CA MET A 505 -14.79 -14.83 33.17
C MET A 505 -15.11 -13.31 33.12
N ALA A 506 -15.43 -12.76 31.97
CA ALA A 506 -15.76 -11.36 31.81
C ALA A 506 -17.22 -11.09 32.13
N ARG A 507 -17.53 -9.89 32.67
CA ARG A 507 -18.89 -9.37 32.82
C ARG A 507 -19.18 -8.27 31.79
N ASN A 508 -18.17 -7.46 31.52
CA ASN A 508 -18.23 -6.37 30.55
C ASN A 508 -17.23 -6.66 29.43
N VAL A 509 -17.61 -6.36 28.17
CA VAL A 509 -16.73 -6.53 27.02
C VAL A 509 -16.73 -5.25 26.20
N PHE A 510 -15.56 -4.69 25.97
CA PHE A 510 -15.33 -3.57 25.05
C PHE A 510 -14.80 -4.11 23.73
N CYS A 511 -15.53 -3.91 22.68
CA CYS A 511 -15.17 -4.29 21.31
C CYS A 511 -14.67 -3.04 20.58
N LEU A 512 -13.36 -2.91 20.41
CA LEU A 512 -12.75 -1.73 19.81
C LEU A 512 -12.52 -1.95 18.31
N ASN A 513 -13.31 -1.28 17.50
CA ASN A 513 -13.21 -1.22 16.03
C ASN A 513 -13.08 -2.61 15.36
N LEU A 514 -13.92 -3.54 15.72
CA LEU A 514 -13.89 -4.91 15.22
C LEU A 514 -14.80 -5.10 14.01
N MET A 515 -14.44 -6.08 13.16
CA MET A 515 -15.26 -6.43 11.99
C MET A 515 -16.51 -7.23 12.36
N SER A 516 -17.55 -6.96 11.62
CA SER A 516 -18.82 -7.69 11.75
C SER A 516 -18.78 -9.11 11.17
N SER A 517 -17.87 -9.37 10.25
CA SER A 517 -17.71 -10.67 9.57
C SER A 517 -17.12 -11.77 10.44
N ASN A 518 -16.50 -11.44 11.57
CA ASN A 518 -15.84 -12.43 12.42
C ASN A 518 -16.86 -13.32 13.17
N VAL A 519 -16.90 -14.61 12.81
CA VAL A 519 -17.83 -15.61 13.36
C VAL A 519 -17.68 -15.79 14.87
N SER A 520 -16.45 -15.73 15.39
CA SER A 520 -16.19 -15.86 16.83
C SER A 520 -16.74 -14.67 17.62
N LEU A 521 -16.70 -13.47 17.06
CA LEU A 521 -17.32 -12.28 17.65
C LEU A 521 -18.84 -12.35 17.63
N ARG A 522 -19.44 -12.86 16.55
CA ARG A 522 -20.90 -13.04 16.48
C ARG A 522 -21.38 -13.95 17.61
N ARG A 523 -20.73 -15.11 17.80
CA ARG A 523 -21.04 -16.04 18.90
C ARG A 523 -20.84 -15.40 20.29
N LEU A 524 -19.80 -14.60 20.47
CA LEU A 524 -19.56 -13.87 21.72
C LEU A 524 -20.66 -12.86 21.99
N LEU A 525 -21.14 -12.14 21.00
CA LEU A 525 -22.21 -11.15 21.13
C LEU A 525 -23.59 -11.79 21.36
N GLU A 526 -23.76 -13.06 21.10
CA GLU A 526 -24.97 -13.81 21.39
C GLU A 526 -25.07 -14.27 22.85
N THR A 527 -23.98 -14.18 23.65
CA THR A 527 -24.02 -14.55 25.07
C THR A 527 -24.86 -13.54 25.88
N PRO A 528 -25.91 -13.97 26.58
CA PRO A 528 -26.87 -13.04 27.21
C PRO A 528 -26.33 -12.37 28.48
N MET A 529 -25.35 -12.96 29.16
CA MET A 529 -24.81 -12.51 30.46
C MET A 529 -23.83 -11.33 30.37
N LEU A 530 -23.38 -10.92 29.19
CA LEU A 530 -22.34 -9.91 28.97
C LEU A 530 -22.95 -8.54 28.67
N ILE A 531 -22.46 -7.50 29.34
CA ILE A 531 -22.71 -6.11 28.92
C ILE A 531 -21.68 -5.76 27.85
N LYS A 532 -22.15 -5.41 26.67
CA LYS A 532 -21.37 -5.27 25.45
C LYS A 532 -21.31 -3.81 25.03
N PHE A 533 -20.11 -3.29 24.93
CA PHE A 533 -19.82 -1.97 24.41
C PHE A 533 -19.15 -2.10 23.04
N TRP A 534 -19.74 -1.52 22.03
CA TRP A 534 -19.28 -1.59 20.64
C TRP A 534 -18.78 -0.22 20.20
N PHE A 535 -17.48 -0.08 20.08
CA PHE A 535 -16.84 1.14 19.59
C PHE A 535 -16.47 0.96 18.13
N ASN A 536 -17.10 1.71 17.25
CA ASN A 536 -16.93 1.49 15.82
C ASN A 536 -17.18 2.75 14.99
N THR A 537 -16.70 2.73 13.76
CA THR A 537 -16.88 3.81 12.80
C THR A 537 -18.12 3.67 11.94
N HIS A 538 -18.59 2.43 11.75
CA HIS A 538 -19.71 2.11 10.85
C HIS A 538 -20.80 1.34 11.56
N TYR A 539 -22.02 1.51 11.07
CA TYR A 539 -23.14 0.67 11.47
C TYR A 539 -22.88 -0.79 11.09
N SER A 540 -23.27 -1.68 11.95
CA SER A 540 -23.26 -3.12 11.68
C SER A 540 -24.39 -3.79 12.46
N ALA A 541 -24.84 -4.97 12.02
CA ALA A 541 -25.82 -5.76 12.75
C ALA A 541 -25.38 -6.06 14.20
N LEU A 542 -24.07 -6.11 14.45
CA LEU A 542 -23.50 -6.30 15.78
C LEU A 542 -23.58 -5.02 16.63
N ALA A 543 -23.48 -3.86 16.03
CA ALA A 543 -23.68 -2.59 16.72
C ALA A 543 -25.09 -2.45 17.28
N LEU A 544 -26.09 -2.93 16.54
CA LEU A 544 -27.50 -2.93 16.98
C LEU A 544 -27.78 -3.96 18.07
N LYS A 545 -27.05 -5.09 18.09
CA LYS A 545 -27.17 -6.13 19.12
C LYS A 545 -26.36 -5.83 20.40
N ALA A 546 -25.47 -4.86 20.37
CA ALA A 546 -24.72 -4.44 21.55
C ALA A 546 -25.59 -3.63 22.52
N ASN A 547 -25.28 -3.70 23.82
CA ASN A 547 -25.97 -2.90 24.83
C ASN A 547 -25.70 -1.40 24.63
N PHE A 548 -24.46 -1.09 24.26
CA PHE A 548 -24.00 0.27 24.00
C PHE A 548 -23.12 0.31 22.77
N SER A 549 -23.37 1.26 21.86
CA SER A 549 -22.55 1.48 20.67
C SER A 549 -22.11 2.94 20.62
N SER A 550 -20.82 3.19 20.49
CA SER A 550 -20.24 4.53 20.44
C SER A 550 -19.57 4.76 19.07
N PRO A 551 -19.81 5.93 18.45
CA PRO A 551 -19.18 6.29 17.19
C PRO A 551 -17.69 6.61 17.41
N LEU A 552 -16.82 6.00 16.59
CA LEU A 552 -15.42 6.33 16.54
C LEU A 552 -15.10 7.28 15.38
N ALA A 553 -14.09 8.11 15.61
CA ALA A 553 -13.54 8.93 14.55
C ALA A 553 -13.03 8.07 13.39
N SER A 554 -13.23 8.50 12.16
CA SER A 554 -12.85 7.74 10.98
C SER A 554 -11.36 7.90 10.62
N ASP A 555 -10.74 7.04 9.77
CA ASP A 555 -9.36 7.18 9.29
C ASP A 555 -9.15 8.57 8.71
N TYR A 556 -7.95 9.09 8.86
CA TYR A 556 -7.60 10.43 8.44
C TYR A 556 -8.37 11.59 9.12
N MET A 557 -9.29 11.30 10.05
CA MET A 557 -9.75 12.26 11.06
C MET A 557 -8.80 12.32 12.25
N THR A 558 -7.74 11.52 12.21
CA THR A 558 -6.83 11.32 13.33
C THR A 558 -5.43 11.03 12.80
N SER A 559 -4.41 11.44 13.53
CA SER A 559 -3.03 11.05 13.25
C SER A 559 -2.62 9.86 14.11
N GLY A 560 -1.68 9.06 13.66
CA GLY A 560 -1.15 7.93 14.43
C GLY A 560 0.09 7.33 13.82
N ILE A 561 0.91 6.68 14.64
CA ILE A 561 2.11 5.96 14.22
C ILE A 561 1.78 4.49 14.05
N PHE A 562 2.20 3.93 12.91
CA PHE A 562 1.98 2.55 12.53
C PHE A 562 3.30 1.90 12.15
N LEU A 563 3.49 0.63 12.51
CA LEU A 563 4.66 -0.16 12.07
C LEU A 563 4.29 -1.02 10.87
N ASN A 564 5.00 -0.82 9.77
CA ASN A 564 4.82 -1.67 8.59
C ASN A 564 5.40 -3.09 8.81
N CYS A 565 5.29 -3.97 7.81
CA CYS A 565 5.82 -5.34 7.89
C CYS A 565 7.36 -5.41 8.07
N GLU A 566 8.09 -4.34 7.72
CA GLU A 566 9.53 -4.18 7.97
C GLU A 566 9.83 -3.56 9.34
N THR A 567 8.83 -3.39 10.21
CA THR A 567 8.92 -2.66 11.49
C THR A 567 9.34 -1.19 11.38
N ARG A 568 9.19 -0.58 10.22
CA ARG A 568 9.45 0.86 10.05
C ARG A 568 8.27 1.66 10.59
N PRO A 569 8.52 2.64 11.46
CA PRO A 569 7.47 3.55 11.92
C PRO A 569 7.08 4.53 10.79
N GLN A 570 5.79 4.68 10.60
CA GLN A 570 5.20 5.56 9.60
C GLN A 570 4.06 6.35 10.23
N LEU A 571 3.94 7.64 9.87
CA LEU A 571 2.92 8.54 10.38
C LEU A 571 1.75 8.63 9.40
N SER A 572 0.54 8.35 9.88
CA SER A 572 -0.70 8.70 9.19
C SER A 572 -1.11 10.11 9.60
N SER A 573 -1.33 10.99 8.64
CA SER A 573 -1.69 12.39 8.90
C SER A 573 -3.19 12.55 9.07
N GLN A 574 -3.58 13.43 9.99
CA GLN A 574 -4.96 13.90 10.10
C GLN A 574 -5.27 14.86 8.94
N ILE A 575 -6.38 14.65 8.26
CA ILE A 575 -6.83 15.46 7.12
C ILE A 575 -8.05 16.29 7.50
N PHE A 576 -8.99 15.67 8.21
CA PHE A 576 -10.25 16.31 8.59
C PHE A 576 -10.30 16.59 10.10
N LEU A 577 -10.97 17.66 10.45
CA LEU A 577 -11.39 17.88 11.82
C LEU A 577 -12.49 16.86 12.18
N ARG A 578 -12.52 16.47 13.42
CA ARG A 578 -13.53 15.55 13.95
C ARG A 578 -14.87 16.26 14.16
N ASP A 579 -15.93 15.52 13.97
CA ASP A 579 -17.25 15.94 14.43
C ASP A 579 -17.30 15.95 15.97
N LYS A 580 -18.07 16.84 16.56
CA LYS A 580 -18.17 16.97 18.03
C LYS A 580 -18.64 15.69 18.74
N VAL A 581 -19.36 14.83 18.03
CA VAL A 581 -19.98 13.61 18.56
C VAL A 581 -19.06 12.40 18.45
N THR A 582 -18.15 12.36 17.44
CA THR A 582 -17.24 11.24 17.25
C THR A 582 -16.10 11.29 18.25
N THR A 583 -16.02 10.27 19.10
CA THR A 583 -14.91 10.11 20.04
C THR A 583 -13.74 9.42 19.38
N SER A 584 -12.54 9.78 19.79
CA SER A 584 -11.38 9.00 19.44
C SER A 584 -11.07 7.97 20.52
N LEU A 585 -10.47 6.87 20.14
CA LEU A 585 -10.00 5.90 21.12
C LEU A 585 -8.95 6.51 22.05
N ASP A 586 -8.09 7.35 21.52
CA ASP A 586 -7.03 8.02 22.26
C ASP A 586 -7.60 8.95 23.34
N ASP A 587 -8.57 9.80 22.98
CA ASP A 587 -9.22 10.70 23.92
C ASP A 587 -9.99 9.96 25.00
N LEU A 588 -10.73 8.93 24.59
CA LEU A 588 -11.45 8.08 25.53
C LEU A 588 -10.50 7.42 26.54
N LEU A 589 -9.38 6.89 26.06
CA LEU A 589 -8.41 6.22 26.91
C LEU A 589 -7.66 7.20 27.81
N LYS A 590 -7.31 8.40 27.32
CA LYS A 590 -6.73 9.47 28.14
C LYS A 590 -7.71 9.94 29.22
N PHE A 591 -8.97 10.10 28.88
CA PHE A 591 -10.03 10.42 29.84
C PHE A 591 -10.16 9.33 30.92
N LEU A 592 -10.19 8.05 30.54
CA LEU A 592 -10.25 6.95 31.49
C LEU A 592 -9.02 6.87 32.41
N LEU A 593 -7.83 7.25 31.91
CA LEU A 593 -6.61 7.35 32.70
C LEU A 593 -6.63 8.54 33.67
N SER A 594 -7.22 9.67 33.28
CA SER A 594 -7.29 10.87 34.14
C SER A 594 -8.17 10.69 35.36
N VAL A 595 -9.12 9.76 35.32
CA VAL A 595 -10.06 9.50 36.44
C VAL A 595 -9.39 8.78 37.63
N LYS A 596 -8.22 8.11 37.44
CA LYS A 596 -7.44 7.51 38.53
C LYS A 596 -5.94 7.73 38.37
N PRO A 597 -5.36 8.83 38.82
CA PRO A 597 -3.92 9.11 38.69
C PRO A 597 -3.03 8.48 39.78
N GLU A 598 -3.51 7.52 40.56
CA GLU A 598 -2.89 7.08 41.83
C GLU A 598 -1.57 6.27 41.68
N LYS A 599 -1.18 5.81 40.49
CA LYS A 599 0.06 5.02 40.32
C LYS A 599 1.11 5.77 39.51
N SER A 600 2.34 5.82 40.00
CA SER A 600 3.45 6.41 39.25
C SER A 600 3.67 5.67 37.90
N LEU A 601 3.88 6.43 36.85
CA LEU A 601 4.13 5.90 35.49
C LEU A 601 5.53 5.29 35.32
N PHE A 602 6.44 5.61 36.25
CA PHE A 602 7.86 5.29 36.11
C PHE A 602 8.17 3.78 35.98
N PRO A 603 7.64 2.87 36.81
CA PRO A 603 7.93 1.43 36.68
C PRO A 603 7.34 0.82 35.41
N PHE A 604 6.25 1.40 34.89
CA PHE A 604 5.65 0.95 33.63
C PHE A 604 6.54 1.33 32.43
N LEU A 605 7.04 2.56 32.39
CA LEU A 605 7.91 3.05 31.32
C LEU A 605 9.24 2.27 31.27
N GLU A 606 9.82 1.89 32.43
CA GLU A 606 11.01 1.06 32.46
C GLU A 606 10.77 -0.35 31.90
N LYS A 607 9.65 -0.97 32.21
CA LYS A 607 9.27 -2.29 31.73
C LYS A 607 9.00 -2.32 30.21
N GLU A 608 8.42 -1.26 29.66
CA GLU A 608 8.12 -1.17 28.22
C GLU A 608 9.29 -0.59 27.39
N LYS A 609 10.29 0.04 28.02
CA LYS A 609 11.52 0.49 27.36
C LYS A 609 12.22 -0.62 26.58
N SER A 610 12.22 -1.84 27.10
CA SER A 610 12.82 -3.01 26.44
C SER A 610 12.11 -3.44 25.14
N ILE A 611 10.86 -3.01 24.95
CA ILE A 611 10.05 -3.36 23.76
C ILE A 611 10.15 -2.27 22.68
N ILE A 612 10.26 -1.01 23.11
CA ILE A 612 10.23 0.14 22.19
C ILE A 612 11.62 0.59 21.75
N LEU A 613 12.66 0.28 22.51
CA LEU A 613 14.00 0.85 22.38
C LEU A 613 15.11 -0.18 22.20
N GLU A 614 14.89 -1.32 21.54
CA GLU A 614 16.03 -2.05 21.00
C GLU A 614 16.69 -1.21 19.90
N PRO A 615 17.92 -0.67 20.13
CA PRO A 615 18.58 0.24 19.17
C PRO A 615 18.85 -0.39 17.81
N SER A 616 18.84 -1.71 17.74
CA SER A 616 19.03 -2.50 16.51
C SER A 616 17.87 -2.38 15.51
N LEU A 617 16.71 -1.86 15.93
CA LEU A 617 15.55 -1.65 15.06
C LEU A 617 15.57 -0.28 14.35
N PHE A 618 16.47 0.64 14.73
CA PHE A 618 16.44 2.03 14.26
C PHE A 618 17.82 2.50 13.79
N GLU A 619 18.19 2.20 12.57
CA GLU A 619 19.44 2.70 11.96
C GLU A 619 19.46 4.22 11.71
N ASN A 620 18.37 4.94 11.87
CA ASN A 620 18.28 6.40 11.65
C ASN A 620 18.05 7.16 12.95
N LYS A 621 19.13 7.51 13.65
CA LYS A 621 19.15 8.30 14.91
C LYS A 621 18.47 9.67 14.87
N LYS A 622 18.10 10.23 13.71
CA LYS A 622 17.50 11.57 13.59
C LYS A 622 15.98 11.65 13.80
N ILE A 623 15.26 10.53 13.80
CA ILE A 623 13.78 10.52 13.87
C ILE A 623 13.28 10.23 15.28
N PHE A 624 14.12 9.70 16.18
CA PHE A 624 13.72 9.25 17.51
C PHE A 624 14.47 9.92 18.65
N ASN A 625 14.46 11.24 18.72
CA ASN A 625 14.59 11.94 19.99
C ASN A 625 13.23 12.05 20.72
N PHE A 626 12.33 11.09 20.50
CA PHE A 626 11.24 10.81 21.40
C PHE A 626 11.78 10.03 22.60
N THR A 627 12.48 10.72 23.46
CA THR A 627 12.77 10.18 24.79
C THR A 627 11.43 9.99 25.52
N CYS A 628 11.30 8.92 26.30
CA CYS A 628 10.13 8.69 27.17
C CYS A 628 9.80 9.88 28.08
N THR A 629 10.77 10.75 28.33
CA THR A 629 10.60 12.02 29.04
C THR A 629 9.70 13.01 28.30
N ASN A 630 9.78 13.10 26.97
CA ASN A 630 8.90 13.98 26.19
C ASN A 630 7.47 13.43 26.14
N PHE A 631 7.30 12.11 26.12
CA PHE A 631 5.97 11.49 26.16
C PHE A 631 5.27 11.72 27.51
N ALA A 632 6.01 11.69 28.61
CA ALA A 632 5.49 11.96 29.96
C ALA A 632 5.20 13.45 30.21
N THR A 633 5.97 14.35 29.59
CA THR A 633 5.76 15.82 29.68
C THR A 633 4.67 16.27 28.70
N ASP A 634 4.53 15.62 27.56
CA ASP A 634 3.48 15.90 26.59
C ASP A 634 2.11 15.41 27.05
N LEU A 635 2.04 14.34 27.86
CA LEU A 635 0.81 13.95 28.56
C LEU A 635 0.25 15.05 29.48
N LYS A 636 1.07 15.98 29.91
CA LYS A 636 0.63 17.18 30.70
C LYS A 636 0.26 18.39 29.83
N LYS A 637 0.67 18.43 28.56
CA LYS A 637 0.51 19.59 27.66
C LYS A 637 -0.35 19.38 26.44
N VAL A 638 -0.65 18.13 26.08
CA VAL A 638 -1.32 17.84 24.81
C VAL A 638 -2.82 17.89 24.96
N SER A 639 -3.40 18.91 24.41
CA SER A 639 -4.76 18.90 23.89
C SER A 639 -4.84 17.93 22.73
N LEU A 640 -5.37 16.73 22.99
CA LEU A 640 -6.27 15.94 22.18
C LEU A 640 -6.06 15.86 20.66
N TYR A 641 -5.37 14.84 20.14
CA TYR A 641 -5.64 14.31 18.78
C TYR A 641 -5.33 12.81 18.63
N PRO A 642 -6.13 12.09 17.90
CA PRO A 642 -6.29 10.64 17.89
C PRO A 642 -6.24 9.87 16.56
N LEU A 643 -6.65 8.72 16.43
CA LEU A 643 -6.39 7.43 15.93
C LEU A 643 -7.29 6.66 15.01
N LYS A 644 -6.78 5.59 14.36
CA LYS A 644 -7.60 4.60 13.70
C LYS A 644 -7.05 3.28 13.15
N VAL A 645 -7.90 2.40 12.65
CA VAL A 645 -7.84 0.96 12.63
C VAL A 645 -8.51 0.26 11.46
N ILE A 646 -8.02 -0.90 10.99
CA ILE A 646 -8.60 -1.71 9.90
C ILE A 646 -8.26 -3.21 9.99
N SER A 647 -9.19 -4.17 9.68
CA SER A 647 -9.03 -5.62 9.67
C SER A 647 -9.56 -6.38 8.45
N TYR A 648 -9.21 -7.65 8.29
CA TYR A 648 -9.24 -8.41 7.04
C TYR A 648 -10.11 -9.65 6.98
N ASP A 649 -10.84 -9.83 5.87
CA ASP A 649 -11.18 -11.12 5.26
C ASP A 649 -11.39 -10.97 3.76
N HIS A 650 -10.51 -11.59 2.94
CA HIS A 650 -10.50 -11.54 1.47
C HIS A 650 -10.44 -10.13 0.84
N TYR A 651 -10.67 -10.01 -0.45
CA TYR A 651 -10.53 -8.78 -1.25
C TYR A 651 -11.25 -7.53 -0.69
N LEU A 652 -12.24 -7.72 0.19
CA LEU A 652 -13.03 -6.67 0.84
C LEU A 652 -12.77 -6.53 2.34
N SER A 653 -11.66 -6.83 2.76
CA SER A 653 -11.35 -7.23 4.11
C SER A 653 -10.93 -6.13 5.06
N THR A 654 -11.20 -4.88 4.77
CA THR A 654 -11.22 -3.82 5.77
C THR A 654 -12.66 -3.35 5.93
N LYS A 655 -13.03 -2.85 7.12
CA LYS A 655 -14.34 -2.27 7.30
C LYS A 655 -14.68 -1.21 6.28
N GLN A 656 -13.68 -0.46 5.90
CA GLN A 656 -13.80 0.58 4.90
C GLN A 656 -13.98 -0.03 3.53
N CYS A 657 -13.27 -1.12 3.22
CA CYS A 657 -13.46 -1.84 1.97
C CYS A 657 -14.80 -2.60 1.93
N GLU A 658 -15.27 -3.16 3.04
CA GLU A 658 -16.61 -3.79 3.14
C GLU A 658 -17.74 -2.82 2.81
N ASN A 659 -17.60 -1.55 3.14
CA ASN A 659 -18.60 -0.52 2.86
C ASN A 659 -18.33 0.26 1.57
N SER A 660 -17.23 0.01 0.86
CA SER A 660 -16.94 0.66 -0.42
C SER A 660 -17.73 0.02 -1.55
N LYS A 661 -18.63 0.77 -2.15
CA LYS A 661 -19.42 0.32 -3.32
C LYS A 661 -18.53 0.01 -4.52
N ILE A 662 -17.46 0.76 -4.71
CA ILE A 662 -16.51 0.58 -5.80
C ILE A 662 -15.78 -0.77 -5.65
N LEU A 663 -15.23 -1.05 -4.47
CA LEU A 663 -14.50 -2.29 -4.19
C LEU A 663 -15.43 -3.51 -4.18
N ILE A 664 -16.67 -3.36 -3.71
CA ILE A 664 -17.69 -4.42 -3.78
C ILE A 664 -17.95 -4.79 -5.24
N ASN A 665 -18.18 -3.81 -6.12
CA ASN A 665 -18.40 -4.07 -7.54
C ASN A 665 -17.20 -4.75 -8.20
N CYS A 666 -15.98 -4.30 -7.91
CA CYS A 666 -14.74 -4.95 -8.39
C CYS A 666 -14.66 -6.40 -7.94
N SER A 667 -14.97 -6.70 -6.67
CA SER A 667 -14.92 -8.06 -6.14
C SER A 667 -15.97 -8.98 -6.75
N LEU A 668 -17.17 -8.47 -7.06
CA LEU A 668 -18.23 -9.24 -7.70
C LEU A 668 -17.85 -9.62 -9.15
N GLU A 669 -17.24 -8.71 -9.89
CA GLU A 669 -16.75 -9.01 -11.25
C GLU A 669 -15.61 -10.03 -11.24
N LEU A 670 -14.67 -9.93 -10.29
CA LEU A 670 -13.60 -10.91 -10.10
C LEU A 670 -14.15 -12.30 -9.76
N ARG A 671 -15.15 -12.39 -8.87
CA ARG A 671 -15.80 -13.67 -8.51
C ARG A 671 -16.49 -14.31 -9.72
N LYS A 672 -17.19 -13.53 -10.54
CA LYS A 672 -17.81 -14.03 -11.79
C LYS A 672 -16.76 -14.66 -12.72
N LYS A 673 -15.59 -14.03 -12.86
CA LYS A 673 -14.51 -14.54 -13.70
C LYS A 673 -13.87 -15.82 -13.14
N CYS A 674 -13.66 -15.91 -11.82
CA CYS A 674 -13.18 -17.15 -11.20
C CYS A 674 -14.15 -18.31 -11.38
N ASN A 675 -15.46 -18.06 -11.28
CA ASN A 675 -16.47 -19.13 -11.50
C ASN A 675 -16.61 -19.56 -12.97
N GLN A 676 -16.12 -18.77 -13.94
CA GLN A 676 -16.09 -19.14 -15.36
C GLN A 676 -14.82 -19.90 -15.76
N GLN A 677 -13.80 -19.97 -14.90
CA GLN A 677 -12.54 -20.70 -15.13
C GLN A 677 -12.50 -22.08 -14.44
N PHE A 678 -13.56 -22.45 -13.71
CA PHE A 678 -13.83 -23.79 -13.18
C PHE A 678 -15.09 -24.33 -13.85
#